data_46cbe19649a9b637fa5ea6b23a303a09
#
_entry.id   46cbe19649a9b637fa5ea6b23a303a09
#
_cell.length_a   1.000
_cell.length_b   1.000
_cell.length_c   1.000
_cell.angle_alpha   90.00
_cell.angle_beta   90.00
_cell.angle_gamma   90.00
#
_symmetry.space_group_name_H-M   'P 1'
#
loop_
_entity.id
_entity.type
_entity.pdbx_description
1 polymer ?
#
loop_
_entity_poly.entity_id
_entity_poly.type
_entity_poly.pdbx_seq_one_letter_code
_entity_poly.pdbx_strand_id
1 'polypeptide(L)'
;MHLPTAYQEFIHLSRYSRWLETEGRRETWEETVNRYFDYFDKHLKNSTKCKLDKETREELRQAVLNQEIMPSMRSLMTAGEALDRDNTAGYNCSYVAINRVRAFDEILYILMCGTGVGFSVERQYVDKLPTVAEQFTDSDTTIIVQDSKAGWAKAYKELVSLLIGGQIPRWDLSKVRPAGARLKTFGGRASGPKPLDDLFRFTVDTFRRSAGRKLTSIECHDIVCKVAEIVVVGGVRRSALISLSNLTDERMRDAKTGAWWEANPQRALANNSVVYKEKPEIGTFMEEWVSLYKSKSGERGIFNRDACQKTVAKLGDRRDATYEFGTNPCSEIILRDRQFCNLTEVIVRDTDTMESLQRKVRLASILGTWQASLTNFPYLSSEWKKNCEEEALLGVSLTGILDNKMMRDTHGLKANLANLKETAVKTNAEWAKKLGINAAAAITCIKPSGTVSQLTDAASGIHARHNEYYIRTVRADRKDPLCQMMIEKGFTHEPCVMKPENVMVFSFPMKAVGSVTRNDMTAIEHLELWLTYQRYWCEHKPSITVTVKEHEWMEVGAWVYKHFDEISGISFLPHSDHSYRQAPYQDCTKEQYEELLAATPKDVDWSELKKWEKMDSTIGTQTFACSGDKCELVDLTNN
;
A
#
# COMPACT_ATOMS: atom_id res chain seq x y z
N MET A 1 -25.31 2.75 12.79
CA MET A 1 -24.36 2.13 13.73
C MET A 1 -23.15 3.04 13.80
N HIS A 2 -22.74 3.49 15.00
CA HIS A 2 -21.53 4.28 15.21
C HIS A 2 -20.34 3.36 15.48
N LEU A 3 -19.17 3.77 15.03
CA LEU A 3 -17.92 3.09 15.35
C LEU A 3 -17.55 3.30 16.83
N PRO A 4 -16.77 2.41 17.44
CA PRO A 4 -16.55 2.42 18.90
C PRO A 4 -15.89 3.69 19.44
N THR A 5 -15.02 4.35 18.67
CA THR A 5 -14.30 5.54 19.12
C THR A 5 -14.39 6.68 18.11
N ALA A 6 -14.19 7.91 18.59
CA ALA A 6 -14.12 9.09 17.73
C ALA A 6 -12.97 9.01 16.69
N TYR A 7 -11.86 8.37 17.05
CA TYR A 7 -10.76 8.16 16.11
C TYR A 7 -11.13 7.21 14.97
N GLN A 8 -11.85 6.13 15.25
CA GLN A 8 -12.34 5.21 14.22
C GLN A 8 -13.37 5.89 13.30
N GLU A 9 -14.27 6.70 13.85
CA GLU A 9 -15.18 7.53 13.03
C GLU A 9 -14.44 8.51 12.12
N PHE A 10 -13.40 9.17 12.64
CA PHE A 10 -12.56 10.04 11.82
C PHE A 10 -11.89 9.26 10.67
N ILE A 11 -11.35 8.07 10.95
CA ILE A 11 -10.72 7.23 9.91
C ILE A 11 -11.75 6.82 8.86
N HIS A 12 -12.95 6.40 9.27
CA HIS A 12 -14.01 6.05 8.33
C HIS A 12 -14.40 7.25 7.45
N LEU A 13 -14.75 8.37 8.05
CA LEU A 13 -15.22 9.57 7.33
C LEU A 13 -14.14 10.14 6.40
N SER A 14 -12.87 10.12 6.84
CA SER A 14 -11.77 10.65 6.05
C SER A 14 -11.25 9.72 4.96
N ARG A 15 -11.49 8.39 5.04
CA ARG A 15 -10.83 7.41 4.16
C ARG A 15 -11.79 6.54 3.35
N TYR A 16 -12.91 6.12 3.92
CA TYR A 16 -13.80 5.10 3.35
C TYR A 16 -15.13 5.65 2.87
N SER A 17 -15.65 6.65 3.59
CA SER A 17 -16.96 7.22 3.33
C SER A 17 -17.03 7.94 1.99
N ARG A 18 -18.11 7.71 1.25
CA ARG A 18 -18.42 8.39 -0.01
C ARG A 18 -19.48 9.46 0.21
N TRP A 19 -19.48 10.43 -0.70
CA TRP A 19 -20.52 11.45 -0.76
C TRP A 19 -21.78 10.90 -1.43
N LEU A 20 -22.92 11.09 -0.78
CA LEU A 20 -24.24 10.78 -1.29
C LEU A 20 -24.88 12.06 -1.87
N GLU A 21 -24.89 12.17 -3.19
CA GLU A 21 -25.35 13.38 -3.90
C GLU A 21 -26.83 13.71 -3.57
N THR A 22 -27.69 12.68 -3.50
CA THR A 22 -29.12 12.86 -3.22
C THR A 22 -29.41 13.33 -1.81
N GLU A 23 -28.54 13.00 -0.86
CA GLU A 23 -28.71 13.31 0.56
C GLU A 23 -27.84 14.48 1.04
N GLY A 24 -26.87 14.89 0.22
CA GLY A 24 -25.97 15.99 0.54
C GLY A 24 -25.11 15.72 1.78
N ARG A 25 -24.64 14.48 1.96
CA ARG A 25 -23.81 14.06 3.09
C ARG A 25 -22.89 12.91 2.75
N ARG A 26 -21.96 12.60 3.63
CA ARG A 26 -21.15 11.37 3.55
C ARG A 26 -21.93 10.15 4.04
N GLU A 27 -21.50 8.97 3.58
CA GLU A 27 -21.99 7.66 4.05
C GLU A 27 -21.72 7.45 5.54
N THR A 28 -22.62 6.74 6.20
CA THR A 28 -22.36 6.06 7.47
C THR A 28 -21.53 4.80 7.26
N TRP A 29 -20.97 4.22 8.33
CA TRP A 29 -20.23 2.96 8.25
C TRP A 29 -21.08 1.83 7.64
N GLU A 30 -22.31 1.70 8.07
CA GLU A 30 -23.23 0.70 7.54
C GLU A 30 -23.52 0.89 6.04
N GLU A 31 -23.71 2.13 5.59
CA GLU A 31 -23.91 2.42 4.16
C GLU A 31 -22.65 2.11 3.34
N THR A 32 -21.46 2.37 3.86
CA THR A 32 -20.19 2.00 3.21
C THR A 32 -20.10 0.48 3.04
N VAL A 33 -20.42 -0.29 4.07
CA VAL A 33 -20.42 -1.75 4.03
C VAL A 33 -21.49 -2.27 3.05
N ASN A 34 -22.71 -1.74 3.11
CA ASN A 34 -23.78 -2.14 2.21
C ASN A 34 -23.42 -1.88 0.74
N ARG A 35 -22.80 -0.74 0.42
CA ARG A 35 -22.33 -0.42 -0.94
C ARG A 35 -21.37 -1.50 -1.47
N TYR A 36 -20.46 -2.00 -0.65
CA TYR A 36 -19.54 -3.09 -1.01
C TYR A 36 -20.30 -4.38 -1.35
N PHE A 37 -21.23 -4.80 -0.50
CA PHE A 37 -21.99 -6.03 -0.69
C PHE A 37 -22.96 -5.94 -1.87
N ASP A 38 -23.63 -4.82 -2.05
CA ASP A 38 -24.54 -4.58 -3.19
C ASP A 38 -23.77 -4.60 -4.52
N TYR A 39 -22.56 -4.03 -4.54
CA TYR A 39 -21.70 -4.11 -5.71
C TYR A 39 -21.32 -5.55 -6.05
N PHE A 40 -20.84 -6.33 -5.08
CA PHE A 40 -20.43 -7.71 -5.33
C PHE A 40 -21.59 -8.64 -5.65
N ASP A 41 -22.77 -8.45 -5.07
CA ASP A 41 -23.98 -9.17 -5.51
C ASP A 41 -24.23 -8.99 -7.01
N LYS A 42 -24.20 -7.74 -7.48
CA LYS A 42 -24.36 -7.40 -8.89
C LYS A 42 -23.23 -7.97 -9.75
N HIS A 43 -21.99 -7.74 -9.32
CA HIS A 43 -20.80 -8.17 -10.07
C HIS A 43 -20.74 -9.68 -10.24
N LEU A 44 -20.89 -10.45 -9.16
CA LEU A 44 -20.83 -11.92 -9.21
C LEU A 44 -21.95 -12.52 -10.04
N LYS A 45 -23.16 -11.98 -9.93
CA LYS A 45 -24.28 -12.40 -10.77
C LYS A 45 -24.01 -12.19 -12.25
N ASN A 46 -23.36 -11.08 -12.61
CA ASN A 46 -23.11 -10.72 -14.01
C ASN A 46 -21.88 -11.41 -14.60
N SER A 47 -20.79 -11.48 -13.83
CA SER A 47 -19.48 -11.97 -14.31
C SER A 47 -19.30 -13.48 -14.13
N THR A 48 -19.90 -14.07 -13.07
CA THR A 48 -19.71 -15.48 -12.72
C THR A 48 -21.00 -16.29 -12.80
N LYS A 49 -22.15 -15.65 -12.96
CA LYS A 49 -23.50 -16.25 -12.87
C LYS A 49 -23.80 -16.88 -11.51
N CYS A 50 -22.97 -16.62 -10.52
CA CYS A 50 -23.21 -17.05 -9.14
C CYS A 50 -24.19 -16.12 -8.46
N LYS A 51 -25.23 -16.69 -7.87
CA LYS A 51 -26.15 -15.96 -6.99
C LYS A 51 -25.81 -16.31 -5.56
N LEU A 52 -25.46 -15.29 -4.78
CA LEU A 52 -25.18 -15.48 -3.37
C LEU A 52 -26.45 -15.86 -2.60
N ASP A 53 -26.35 -16.82 -1.70
CA ASP A 53 -27.42 -17.09 -0.75
C ASP A 53 -27.47 -15.98 0.32
N LYS A 54 -28.67 -15.75 0.82
CA LYS A 54 -28.89 -14.63 1.76
C LYS A 54 -28.19 -14.82 3.11
N GLU A 55 -28.09 -16.06 3.56
CA GLU A 55 -27.47 -16.38 4.85
C GLU A 55 -25.96 -16.10 4.83
N THR A 56 -25.26 -16.63 3.84
CA THR A 56 -23.82 -16.37 3.65
C THR A 56 -23.52 -14.87 3.46
N ARG A 57 -24.34 -14.20 2.64
CA ARG A 57 -24.20 -12.75 2.44
C ARG A 57 -24.31 -11.97 3.75
N GLU A 58 -25.33 -12.30 4.55
CA GLU A 58 -25.58 -11.60 5.81
C GLU A 58 -24.51 -11.92 6.86
N GLU A 59 -24.05 -13.17 6.94
CA GLU A 59 -22.92 -13.53 7.81
C GLU A 59 -21.67 -12.70 7.50
N LEU A 60 -21.30 -12.60 6.23
CA LEU A 60 -20.16 -11.80 5.77
C LEU A 60 -20.37 -10.31 6.07
N ARG A 61 -21.57 -9.79 5.79
CA ARG A 61 -21.89 -8.39 6.05
C ARG A 61 -21.77 -8.04 7.54
N GLN A 62 -22.31 -8.88 8.41
CA GLN A 62 -22.21 -8.69 9.85
C GLN A 62 -20.76 -8.76 10.34
N ALA A 63 -19.98 -9.69 9.82
CA ALA A 63 -18.56 -9.79 10.19
C ALA A 63 -17.76 -8.52 9.80
N VAL A 64 -18.05 -7.92 8.66
CA VAL A 64 -17.44 -6.64 8.27
C VAL A 64 -17.96 -5.48 9.10
N LEU A 65 -19.28 -5.40 9.34
CA LEU A 65 -19.87 -4.38 10.20
C LEU A 65 -19.28 -4.37 11.61
N ASN A 66 -19.07 -5.56 12.17
CA ASN A 66 -18.50 -5.76 13.49
C ASN A 66 -16.96 -5.70 13.50
N GLN A 67 -16.33 -5.41 12.36
CA GLN A 67 -14.88 -5.35 12.25
C GLN A 67 -14.16 -6.63 12.69
N GLU A 68 -14.75 -7.77 12.42
CA GLU A 68 -14.13 -9.09 12.61
C GLU A 68 -13.20 -9.44 11.46
N ILE A 69 -13.60 -9.05 10.25
CA ILE A 69 -12.83 -9.13 9.02
C ILE A 69 -12.98 -7.84 8.21
N MET A 70 -12.02 -7.58 7.35
CA MET A 70 -12.09 -6.42 6.45
C MET A 70 -11.81 -6.86 5.00
N PRO A 71 -12.63 -6.41 4.05
CA PRO A 71 -12.30 -6.55 2.64
C PRO A 71 -11.09 -5.68 2.26
N SER A 72 -10.63 -5.80 1.03
CA SER A 72 -9.65 -4.87 0.48
C SER A 72 -10.10 -3.43 0.72
N MET A 73 -9.22 -2.62 1.30
CA MET A 73 -9.49 -1.19 1.47
C MET A 73 -9.87 -0.54 0.13
N ARG A 74 -9.19 -0.93 -0.95
CA ARG A 74 -9.46 -0.39 -2.28
C ARG A 74 -10.84 -0.79 -2.79
N SER A 75 -11.18 -2.07 -2.70
CA SER A 75 -12.51 -2.55 -3.10
C SER A 75 -13.62 -1.93 -2.25
N LEU A 76 -13.41 -1.77 -0.94
CA LEU A 76 -14.37 -1.12 -0.06
C LEU A 76 -14.57 0.37 -0.42
N MET A 77 -13.49 1.07 -0.77
CA MET A 77 -13.56 2.47 -1.18
C MET A 77 -14.19 2.67 -2.56
N THR A 78 -13.92 1.77 -3.51
CA THR A 78 -14.22 1.96 -4.94
C THR A 78 -15.43 1.18 -5.43
N ALA A 79 -16.00 0.30 -4.59
CA ALA A 79 -17.21 -0.43 -4.93
C ALA A 79 -18.32 0.50 -5.45
N GLY A 80 -18.90 0.15 -6.61
CA GLY A 80 -19.85 0.98 -7.34
C GLY A 80 -19.34 1.34 -8.73
N GLU A 81 -19.70 2.52 -9.24
CA GLU A 81 -19.37 2.95 -10.61
C GLU A 81 -17.88 2.92 -10.96
N ALA A 82 -16.99 3.19 -9.99
CA ALA A 82 -15.56 3.18 -10.23
C ALA A 82 -15.06 1.78 -10.60
N LEU A 83 -15.51 0.75 -9.86
CA LEU A 83 -15.19 -0.65 -10.18
C LEU A 83 -15.94 -1.18 -11.41
N ASP A 84 -17.16 -0.72 -11.66
CA ASP A 84 -17.90 -1.08 -12.90
C ASP A 84 -17.12 -0.65 -14.15
N ARG A 85 -16.43 0.49 -14.09
CA ARG A 85 -15.66 1.01 -15.22
C ARG A 85 -14.30 0.35 -15.39
N ASP A 86 -13.60 0.10 -14.29
CA ASP A 86 -12.23 -0.40 -14.29
C ASP A 86 -11.90 -1.09 -12.98
N ASN A 87 -11.62 -2.37 -13.05
CA ASN A 87 -11.30 -3.18 -11.88
C ASN A 87 -9.90 -2.88 -11.29
N THR A 88 -9.01 -2.19 -12.01
CA THR A 88 -7.71 -1.78 -11.48
C THR A 88 -7.83 -1.04 -10.16
N ALA A 89 -8.86 -0.19 -10.02
CA ALA A 89 -9.11 0.60 -8.81
C ALA A 89 -9.40 -0.24 -7.55
N GLY A 90 -9.81 -1.50 -7.71
CA GLY A 90 -10.12 -2.41 -6.59
C GLY A 90 -8.90 -3.10 -5.98
N TYR A 91 -7.75 -3.02 -6.63
CA TYR A 91 -6.53 -3.70 -6.18
C TYR A 91 -5.61 -2.79 -5.37
N ASN A 92 -4.94 -3.38 -4.38
CA ASN A 92 -3.92 -2.70 -3.57
C ASN A 92 -2.50 -2.92 -4.12
N CYS A 93 -2.24 -4.09 -4.69
CA CYS A 93 -0.91 -4.63 -4.95
C CYS A 93 -0.72 -4.90 -6.43
N SER A 94 0.41 -4.44 -6.96
CA SER A 94 0.84 -4.74 -8.33
C SER A 94 2.36 -4.77 -8.44
N TYR A 95 2.84 -5.43 -9.49
CA TYR A 95 4.25 -5.46 -9.85
C TYR A 95 4.44 -5.43 -11.37
N VAL A 96 5.47 -4.73 -11.82
CA VAL A 96 5.86 -4.67 -13.22
C VAL A 96 7.37 -4.52 -13.36
N ALA A 97 7.99 -5.30 -14.24
CA ALA A 97 9.38 -5.12 -14.62
C ALA A 97 9.51 -4.02 -15.69
N ILE A 98 10.55 -3.18 -15.59
CA ILE A 98 10.85 -2.16 -16.61
C ILE A 98 11.60 -2.81 -17.77
N ASN A 99 10.90 -3.61 -18.54
CA ASN A 99 11.43 -4.39 -19.66
C ASN A 99 10.83 -4.01 -21.01
N ARG A 100 9.95 -3.03 -21.03
CA ARG A 100 9.29 -2.50 -22.22
C ARG A 100 8.86 -1.06 -22.00
N VAL A 101 8.73 -0.33 -23.08
CA VAL A 101 8.39 1.11 -23.06
C VAL A 101 7.04 1.36 -22.39
N ARG A 102 6.06 0.50 -22.61
CA ARG A 102 4.73 0.61 -22.01
C ARG A 102 4.70 0.47 -20.50
N ALA A 103 5.77 -0.02 -19.87
CA ALA A 103 5.82 -0.08 -18.40
C ALA A 103 5.61 1.30 -17.77
N PHE A 104 6.14 2.35 -18.37
CA PHE A 104 6.03 3.71 -17.82
C PHE A 104 4.60 4.26 -17.84
N ASP A 105 3.87 4.12 -18.94
CA ASP A 105 2.49 4.60 -19.03
C ASP A 105 1.51 3.73 -18.24
N GLU A 106 1.74 2.43 -18.17
CA GLU A 106 0.95 1.53 -17.35
C GLU A 106 1.13 1.82 -15.85
N ILE A 107 2.35 2.11 -15.39
CA ILE A 107 2.61 2.53 -14.00
C ILE A 107 1.86 3.84 -13.70
N LEU A 108 1.92 4.82 -14.58
CA LEU A 108 1.17 6.07 -14.42
C LEU A 108 -0.33 5.79 -14.25
N TYR A 109 -0.89 4.97 -15.13
CA TYR A 109 -2.31 4.61 -15.08
C TYR A 109 -2.69 3.89 -13.78
N ILE A 110 -1.92 2.87 -13.39
CA ILE A 110 -2.16 2.08 -12.18
C ILE A 110 -2.09 2.97 -10.92
N LEU A 111 -1.09 3.83 -10.83
CA LEU A 111 -0.97 4.78 -9.72
C LEU A 111 -2.13 5.77 -9.66
N MET A 112 -2.60 6.27 -10.81
CA MET A 112 -3.80 7.13 -10.89
C MET A 112 -5.07 6.40 -10.48
N CYS A 113 -5.14 5.08 -10.63
CA CYS A 113 -6.23 4.26 -10.08
C CYS A 113 -6.09 4.06 -8.55
N GLY A 114 -5.00 4.49 -7.96
CA GLY A 114 -4.73 4.42 -6.53
C GLY A 114 -4.12 3.09 -6.06
N THR A 115 -3.65 2.27 -6.97
CA THR A 115 -2.97 1.00 -6.68
C THR A 115 -1.47 1.22 -6.51
N GLY A 116 -0.86 0.61 -5.49
CA GLY A 116 0.59 0.62 -5.29
C GLY A 116 1.33 -0.23 -6.32
N VAL A 117 2.52 0.18 -6.72
CA VAL A 117 3.32 -0.49 -7.76
C VAL A 117 4.70 -0.84 -7.22
N GLY A 118 5.03 -2.14 -7.24
CA GLY A 118 6.41 -2.60 -7.21
C GLY A 118 6.97 -2.62 -8.64
N PHE A 119 8.22 -2.22 -8.81
CA PHE A 119 8.85 -2.26 -10.12
C PHE A 119 10.32 -2.68 -10.01
N SER A 120 10.84 -3.25 -11.10
CA SER A 120 12.25 -3.64 -11.16
C SER A 120 12.98 -2.86 -12.23
N VAL A 121 14.13 -2.30 -11.84
CA VAL A 121 15.11 -1.70 -12.74
C VAL A 121 16.38 -2.55 -12.84
N GLU A 122 16.24 -3.85 -12.57
CA GLU A 122 17.35 -4.80 -12.74
C GLU A 122 17.83 -4.79 -14.19
N ARG A 123 19.14 -4.95 -14.35
CA ARG A 123 19.80 -4.85 -15.65
C ARG A 123 19.19 -5.75 -16.72
N GLN A 124 18.85 -6.99 -16.39
CA GLN A 124 18.24 -7.94 -17.34
C GLN A 124 16.89 -7.48 -17.88
N TYR A 125 16.20 -6.56 -17.21
CA TYR A 125 14.95 -5.95 -17.70
C TYR A 125 15.22 -4.67 -18.47
N VAL A 126 15.97 -3.74 -17.90
CA VAL A 126 16.26 -2.44 -18.51
C VAL A 126 17.00 -2.61 -19.85
N ASP A 127 17.87 -3.62 -19.96
CA ASP A 127 18.59 -3.93 -21.21
C ASP A 127 17.65 -4.35 -22.37
N LYS A 128 16.40 -4.69 -22.09
CA LYS A 128 15.39 -4.98 -23.12
C LYS A 128 14.74 -3.72 -23.70
N LEU A 129 14.92 -2.58 -23.07
CA LEU A 129 14.44 -1.31 -23.62
C LEU A 129 15.20 -0.96 -24.89
N PRO A 130 14.55 -0.26 -25.84
CA PRO A 130 15.22 0.17 -27.06
C PRO A 130 16.32 1.21 -26.77
N THR A 131 17.31 1.29 -27.64
CA THR A 131 18.30 2.36 -27.63
C THR A 131 17.63 3.67 -27.99
N VAL A 132 17.92 4.72 -27.23
CA VAL A 132 17.45 6.08 -27.50
C VAL A 132 18.18 6.63 -28.72
N ALA A 133 17.49 7.37 -29.59
CA ALA A 133 18.06 7.99 -30.77
C ALA A 133 19.30 8.84 -30.42
N GLU A 134 20.25 8.88 -31.33
CA GLU A 134 21.50 9.66 -31.16
C GLU A 134 21.27 11.17 -31.22
N GLN A 135 20.26 11.60 -31.98
CA GLN A 135 19.92 13.01 -32.20
C GLN A 135 18.46 13.28 -31.93
N PHE A 136 18.19 14.44 -31.38
CA PHE A 136 16.84 14.91 -31.12
C PHE A 136 16.50 16.09 -32.01
N THR A 137 15.30 16.05 -32.62
CA THR A 137 14.76 17.15 -33.44
C THR A 137 13.35 17.48 -32.95
N ASP A 138 12.99 18.75 -33.05
CA ASP A 138 11.62 19.17 -32.76
C ASP A 138 10.67 18.57 -33.79
N SER A 139 9.58 17.97 -33.32
CA SER A 139 8.55 17.36 -34.13
C SER A 139 7.40 18.35 -34.37
N ASP A 140 6.75 18.25 -35.53
CA ASP A 140 5.50 18.96 -35.80
C ASP A 140 4.29 18.36 -35.03
N THR A 141 4.47 17.20 -34.42
CA THR A 141 3.43 16.52 -33.65
C THR A 141 3.07 17.30 -32.38
N THR A 142 1.79 17.52 -32.19
CA THR A 142 1.25 18.07 -30.92
C THR A 142 0.41 17.01 -30.24
N ILE A 143 0.81 16.60 -29.04
CA ILE A 143 0.06 15.67 -28.19
C ILE A 143 -1.06 16.45 -27.50
N ILE A 144 -2.32 16.12 -27.81
CA ILE A 144 -3.48 16.71 -27.16
C ILE A 144 -3.89 15.81 -25.99
N VAL A 145 -3.73 16.31 -24.77
CA VAL A 145 -4.01 15.54 -23.56
C VAL A 145 -5.50 15.64 -23.20
N GLN A 146 -6.18 14.49 -23.15
CA GLN A 146 -7.56 14.43 -22.68
C GLN A 146 -7.61 14.43 -21.14
N ASP A 147 -8.64 15.04 -20.58
CA ASP A 147 -8.82 15.18 -19.13
C ASP A 147 -9.39 13.90 -18.50
N SER A 148 -8.60 12.84 -18.51
CA SER A 148 -8.92 11.54 -17.92
C SER A 148 -7.64 10.77 -17.59
N LYS A 149 -7.74 9.78 -16.70
CA LYS A 149 -6.60 8.88 -16.37
C LYS A 149 -6.04 8.21 -17.63
N ALA A 150 -6.91 7.64 -18.46
CA ALA A 150 -6.50 7.03 -19.71
C ALA A 150 -5.92 8.06 -20.68
N GLY A 151 -6.46 9.29 -20.71
CA GLY A 151 -5.95 10.38 -21.54
C GLY A 151 -4.54 10.79 -21.15
N TRP A 152 -4.25 10.94 -19.86
CA TRP A 152 -2.90 11.24 -19.37
C TRP A 152 -1.92 10.11 -19.69
N ALA A 153 -2.31 8.87 -19.43
CA ALA A 153 -1.46 7.72 -19.69
C ALA A 153 -1.18 7.53 -21.19
N LYS A 154 -2.19 7.71 -22.06
CA LYS A 154 -2.03 7.66 -23.52
C LYS A 154 -1.09 8.76 -24.03
N ALA A 155 -1.24 9.98 -23.54
CA ALA A 155 -0.37 11.09 -23.88
C ALA A 155 1.08 10.83 -23.47
N TYR A 156 1.28 10.28 -22.27
CA TYR A 156 2.61 9.91 -21.80
C TYR A 156 3.23 8.76 -22.62
N LYS A 157 2.44 7.76 -22.98
CA LYS A 157 2.85 6.69 -23.89
C LYS A 157 3.33 7.24 -25.23
N GLU A 158 2.59 8.18 -25.82
CA GLU A 158 2.94 8.83 -27.08
C GLU A 158 4.23 9.64 -26.96
N LEU A 159 4.38 10.43 -25.88
CA LEU A 159 5.59 11.17 -25.60
C LEU A 159 6.83 10.26 -25.58
N VAL A 160 6.80 9.20 -24.76
CA VAL A 160 7.94 8.29 -24.61
C VAL A 160 8.26 7.59 -25.94
N SER A 161 7.25 7.19 -26.71
CA SER A 161 7.44 6.57 -28.02
C SER A 161 8.14 7.51 -29.01
N LEU A 162 7.76 8.78 -29.04
CA LEU A 162 8.40 9.79 -29.89
C LEU A 162 9.84 10.08 -29.45
N LEU A 163 10.08 10.18 -28.15
CA LEU A 163 11.42 10.44 -27.60
C LEU A 163 12.41 9.32 -27.91
N ILE A 164 11.99 8.07 -27.90
CA ILE A 164 12.84 6.94 -28.32
C ILE A 164 13.29 7.12 -29.77
N GLY A 165 12.41 7.60 -30.65
CA GLY A 165 12.71 7.93 -32.04
C GLY A 165 13.46 9.24 -32.26
N GLY A 166 13.81 9.95 -31.19
CA GLY A 166 14.52 11.24 -31.29
C GLY A 166 13.64 12.42 -31.65
N GLN A 167 12.32 12.29 -31.54
CA GLN A 167 11.37 13.37 -31.82
C GLN A 167 10.86 14.00 -30.53
N ILE A 168 10.96 15.33 -30.40
CA ILE A 168 10.43 16.10 -29.29
C ILE A 168 9.12 16.74 -29.74
N PRO A 169 7.97 16.24 -29.27
CA PRO A 169 6.67 16.79 -29.60
C PRO A 169 6.38 18.07 -28.81
N ARG A 170 5.41 18.82 -29.29
CA ARG A 170 4.68 19.79 -28.49
C ARG A 170 3.55 19.06 -27.76
N TRP A 171 3.03 19.66 -26.71
CA TRP A 171 1.85 19.14 -26.02
C TRP A 171 0.89 20.24 -25.66
N ASP A 172 -0.39 19.92 -25.76
CA ASP A 172 -1.50 20.80 -25.44
C ASP A 172 -2.27 20.27 -24.23
N LEU A 173 -2.21 21.01 -23.12
CA LEU A 173 -2.85 20.71 -21.86
C LEU A 173 -4.13 21.52 -21.64
N SER A 174 -4.61 22.24 -22.65
CA SER A 174 -5.77 23.17 -22.52
C SER A 174 -7.07 22.46 -22.13
N LYS A 175 -7.19 21.16 -22.45
CA LYS A 175 -8.35 20.34 -22.09
C LYS A 175 -8.28 19.78 -20.66
N VAL A 176 -7.12 19.83 -20.01
CA VAL A 176 -6.96 19.39 -18.63
C VAL A 176 -7.60 20.41 -17.72
N ARG A 177 -8.49 19.95 -16.84
CA ARG A 177 -9.20 20.84 -15.91
C ARG A 177 -8.23 21.63 -15.03
N PRO A 178 -8.59 22.87 -14.69
CA PRO A 178 -7.74 23.72 -13.86
C PRO A 178 -7.59 23.17 -12.44
N ALA A 179 -6.55 23.62 -11.75
CA ALA A 179 -6.33 23.31 -10.35
C ALA A 179 -7.55 23.71 -9.50
N GLY A 180 -7.94 22.84 -8.58
CA GLY A 180 -9.08 23.08 -7.69
C GLY A 180 -10.44 22.64 -8.26
N ALA A 181 -10.53 22.23 -9.53
CA ALA A 181 -11.77 21.69 -10.10
C ALA A 181 -12.15 20.34 -9.46
N ARG A 182 -13.45 20.06 -9.36
CA ARG A 182 -13.98 18.82 -8.74
C ARG A 182 -13.67 17.57 -9.56
N LEU A 183 -13.30 16.50 -8.86
CA LEU A 183 -13.13 15.17 -9.43
C LEU A 183 -14.41 14.33 -9.25
N LYS A 184 -14.97 13.81 -10.36
CA LYS A 184 -16.29 13.15 -10.34
C LYS A 184 -16.28 11.72 -9.77
N THR A 185 -15.18 10.99 -9.89
CA THR A 185 -15.18 9.53 -9.66
C THR A 185 -14.72 9.13 -8.26
N PHE A 186 -13.80 9.89 -7.69
CA PHE A 186 -13.21 9.61 -6.37
C PHE A 186 -13.43 10.77 -5.38
N GLY A 187 -14.15 11.81 -5.78
CA GLY A 187 -14.23 13.08 -5.06
C GLY A 187 -12.89 13.83 -5.06
N GLY A 188 -12.82 15.01 -4.48
CA GLY A 188 -11.61 15.83 -4.36
C GLY A 188 -11.39 16.81 -5.49
N ARG A 189 -10.21 17.46 -5.47
CA ARG A 189 -9.89 18.55 -6.38
C ARG A 189 -8.72 18.22 -7.29
N ALA A 190 -8.79 18.71 -8.52
CA ALA A 190 -7.75 18.55 -9.53
C ALA A 190 -6.51 19.38 -9.19
N SER A 191 -5.35 18.85 -9.56
CA SER A 191 -4.05 19.54 -9.48
C SER A 191 -3.81 20.54 -10.60
N GLY A 192 -4.61 20.46 -11.64
CA GLY A 192 -4.39 21.19 -12.87
C GLY A 192 -3.34 20.55 -13.78
N PRO A 193 -2.99 21.23 -14.89
CA PRO A 193 -2.08 20.69 -15.91
C PRO A 193 -0.58 20.70 -15.53
N LYS A 194 -0.18 21.55 -14.59
CA LYS A 194 1.24 21.77 -14.27
C LYS A 194 2.02 20.52 -13.90
N PRO A 195 1.54 19.62 -13.02
CA PRO A 195 2.28 18.40 -12.69
C PRO A 195 2.58 17.53 -13.91
N LEU A 196 1.64 17.43 -14.85
CA LEU A 196 1.85 16.67 -16.08
C LEU A 196 2.87 17.35 -17.00
N ASP A 197 2.85 18.68 -17.11
CA ASP A 197 3.87 19.45 -17.83
C ASP A 197 5.27 19.20 -17.23
N ASP A 198 5.38 19.24 -15.91
CA ASP A 198 6.63 18.96 -15.19
C ASP A 198 7.15 17.53 -15.48
N LEU A 199 6.27 16.52 -15.51
CA LEU A 199 6.64 15.16 -15.89
C LEU A 199 7.14 15.09 -17.35
N PHE A 200 6.44 15.72 -18.28
CA PHE A 200 6.82 15.69 -19.68
C PHE A 200 8.19 16.32 -19.91
N ARG A 201 8.44 17.48 -19.30
CA ARG A 201 9.75 18.15 -19.36
C ARG A 201 10.85 17.29 -18.74
N PHE A 202 10.63 16.73 -17.56
CA PHE A 202 11.57 15.84 -16.89
C PHE A 202 11.93 14.64 -17.77
N THR A 203 10.93 14.04 -18.43
CA THR A 203 11.12 12.90 -19.31
C THR A 203 11.91 13.28 -20.55
N VAL A 204 11.59 14.40 -21.20
CA VAL A 204 12.34 14.93 -22.35
C VAL A 204 13.82 15.14 -21.98
N ASP A 205 14.08 15.79 -20.85
CA ASP A 205 15.46 16.06 -20.41
C ASP A 205 16.24 14.78 -20.11
N THR A 206 15.58 13.78 -19.53
CA THR A 206 16.19 12.48 -19.25
C THR A 206 16.56 11.75 -20.55
N PHE A 207 15.65 11.74 -21.52
CA PHE A 207 15.93 11.11 -22.83
C PHE A 207 17.02 11.83 -23.60
N ARG A 208 17.07 13.15 -23.59
CA ARG A 208 18.14 13.93 -24.21
C ARG A 208 19.51 13.55 -23.64
N ARG A 209 19.62 13.41 -22.31
CA ARG A 209 20.86 12.98 -21.65
C ARG A 209 21.25 11.54 -21.99
N SER A 210 20.30 10.74 -22.46
CA SER A 210 20.47 9.33 -22.81
C SER A 210 20.69 9.10 -24.30
N ALA A 211 20.88 10.15 -25.09
CA ALA A 211 21.05 10.06 -26.55
C ALA A 211 22.12 9.05 -26.95
N GLY A 212 21.79 8.18 -27.92
CA GLY A 212 22.69 7.17 -28.46
C GLY A 212 22.92 5.94 -27.58
N ARG A 213 22.25 5.83 -26.44
CA ARG A 213 22.38 4.70 -25.51
C ARG A 213 21.02 4.28 -24.92
N LYS A 214 21.02 3.19 -24.21
CA LYS A 214 19.85 2.78 -23.41
C LYS A 214 19.76 3.59 -22.12
N LEU A 215 18.54 3.73 -21.59
CA LEU A 215 18.31 4.26 -20.26
C LEU A 215 19.03 3.37 -19.22
N THR A 216 19.64 4.00 -18.23
CA THR A 216 20.24 3.30 -17.10
C THR A 216 19.18 2.94 -16.05
N SER A 217 19.54 2.05 -15.11
CA SER A 217 18.64 1.68 -14.00
C SER A 217 18.16 2.90 -13.21
N ILE A 218 19.06 3.80 -12.86
CA ILE A 218 18.72 5.00 -12.08
C ILE A 218 17.86 5.98 -12.89
N GLU A 219 18.05 6.10 -14.20
CA GLU A 219 17.21 6.94 -15.05
C GLU A 219 15.78 6.37 -15.14
N CYS A 220 15.62 5.06 -15.30
CA CYS A 220 14.32 4.40 -15.24
C CYS A 220 13.65 4.59 -13.87
N HIS A 221 14.42 4.43 -12.80
CA HIS A 221 13.96 4.67 -11.43
C HIS A 221 13.45 6.10 -11.24
N ASP A 222 14.23 7.09 -11.69
CA ASP A 222 13.88 8.50 -11.54
C ASP A 222 12.63 8.89 -12.35
N ILE A 223 12.45 8.32 -13.54
CA ILE A 223 11.22 8.49 -14.34
C ILE A 223 10.01 7.94 -13.57
N VAL A 224 10.10 6.72 -13.05
CA VAL A 224 8.99 6.11 -12.29
C VAL A 224 8.66 6.91 -11.03
N CYS A 225 9.68 7.37 -10.31
CA CYS A 225 9.48 8.25 -9.15
C CYS A 225 8.82 9.58 -9.54
N LYS A 226 9.21 10.16 -10.68
CA LYS A 226 8.57 11.39 -11.20
C LYS A 226 7.12 11.17 -11.61
N VAL A 227 6.81 10.04 -12.21
CA VAL A 227 5.43 9.60 -12.48
C VAL A 227 4.62 9.55 -11.18
N ALA A 228 5.19 8.96 -10.13
CA ALA A 228 4.53 8.90 -8.83
C ALA A 228 4.32 10.27 -8.19
N GLU A 229 5.28 11.17 -8.32
CA GLU A 229 5.19 12.54 -7.80
C GLU A 229 3.97 13.28 -8.36
N ILE A 230 3.72 13.20 -9.66
CA ILE A 230 2.58 13.88 -10.26
C ILE A 230 1.24 13.32 -9.81
N VAL A 231 1.17 12.04 -9.50
CA VAL A 231 -0.03 11.40 -8.96
C VAL A 231 -0.32 11.89 -7.53
N VAL A 232 0.72 12.05 -6.72
CA VAL A 232 0.61 12.58 -5.35
C VAL A 232 0.17 14.04 -5.36
N VAL A 233 0.84 14.87 -6.13
CA VAL A 233 0.50 16.29 -6.27
C VAL A 233 -0.86 16.45 -6.93
N GLY A 234 -1.25 15.53 -7.80
CA GLY A 234 -2.55 15.48 -8.47
C GLY A 234 -3.73 15.24 -7.56
N GLY A 235 -3.53 15.04 -6.25
CA GLY A 235 -4.62 14.82 -5.29
C GLY A 235 -5.36 13.50 -5.49
N VAL A 236 -4.91 12.63 -6.39
CA VAL A 236 -5.58 11.37 -6.69
C VAL A 236 -5.33 10.34 -5.59
N ARG A 237 -4.14 10.30 -5.03
CA ARG A 237 -3.74 9.52 -3.84
C ARG A 237 -2.22 9.55 -3.65
N ARG A 238 -1.74 9.11 -2.47
CA ARG A 238 -0.34 8.75 -2.28
C ARG A 238 0.05 7.66 -3.27
N SER A 239 1.12 7.88 -4.01
CA SER A 239 1.77 6.80 -4.71
C SER A 239 2.59 6.00 -3.70
N ALA A 240 2.48 4.67 -3.78
CA ALA A 240 3.33 3.78 -3.06
C ALA A 240 4.16 3.00 -4.08
N LEU A 241 5.48 3.06 -3.95
CA LEU A 241 6.43 2.39 -4.82
C LEU A 241 7.43 1.57 -4.03
N ILE A 242 7.84 0.43 -4.58
CA ILE A 242 9.09 -0.24 -4.24
C ILE A 242 9.89 -0.45 -5.51
N SER A 243 11.19 -0.10 -5.45
CA SER A 243 12.13 -0.30 -6.54
C SER A 243 13.06 -1.47 -6.24
N LEU A 244 13.14 -2.41 -7.16
CA LEU A 244 14.04 -3.56 -7.09
C LEU A 244 15.24 -3.33 -8.01
N SER A 245 16.45 -3.56 -7.51
CA SER A 245 17.70 -3.37 -8.26
C SER A 245 18.69 -4.49 -8.00
N ASN A 246 19.67 -4.66 -8.91
CA ASN A 246 20.71 -5.64 -8.76
C ASN A 246 21.61 -5.36 -7.55
N LEU A 247 22.12 -6.42 -6.96
CA LEU A 247 23.10 -6.35 -5.86
C LEU A 247 24.32 -5.49 -6.25
N THR A 248 24.81 -5.62 -7.48
CA THR A 248 25.98 -4.92 -8.02
C THR A 248 25.68 -3.54 -8.59
N ASP A 249 24.46 -3.04 -8.47
CA ASP A 249 24.09 -1.72 -8.97
C ASP A 249 24.44 -0.62 -7.94
N GLU A 250 25.63 -0.05 -8.07
CA GLU A 250 26.12 1.01 -7.18
C GLU A 250 25.28 2.29 -7.29
N ARG A 251 24.77 2.63 -8.49
CA ARG A 251 23.91 3.81 -8.68
C ARG A 251 22.66 3.71 -7.86
N MET A 252 22.06 2.53 -7.82
CA MET A 252 20.86 2.29 -7.01
C MET A 252 21.18 2.18 -5.51
N ARG A 253 22.35 1.61 -5.15
CA ARG A 253 22.83 1.61 -3.75
C ARG A 253 22.96 3.02 -3.21
N ASP A 254 23.50 3.92 -4.01
CA ASP A 254 23.81 5.30 -3.62
C ASP A 254 22.70 6.30 -3.97
N ALA A 255 21.56 5.84 -4.48
CA ALA A 255 20.47 6.69 -4.96
C ALA A 255 19.95 7.70 -3.93
N LYS A 256 20.06 7.36 -2.65
CA LYS A 256 19.65 8.19 -1.51
C LYS A 256 20.79 8.41 -0.52
N THR A 257 21.95 8.76 -1.01
CA THR A 257 23.11 9.16 -0.21
C THR A 257 23.38 10.66 -0.35
N GLY A 258 24.01 11.26 0.64
CA GLY A 258 24.27 12.71 0.67
C GLY A 258 22.96 13.53 0.67
N ALA A 259 23.00 14.72 0.13
CA ALA A 259 21.86 15.64 0.01
C ALA A 259 20.99 15.32 -1.23
N TRP A 260 20.65 14.06 -1.44
CA TRP A 260 19.90 13.60 -2.62
C TRP A 260 18.54 14.29 -2.80
N TRP A 261 17.91 14.71 -1.72
CA TRP A 261 16.62 15.40 -1.72
C TRP A 261 16.65 16.79 -2.38
N GLU A 262 17.81 17.41 -2.47
CA GLU A 262 17.96 18.71 -3.16
C GLU A 262 17.94 18.53 -4.68
N ALA A 263 18.64 17.51 -5.20
CA ALA A 263 18.77 17.28 -6.62
C ALA A 263 17.66 16.34 -7.18
N ASN A 264 17.21 15.38 -6.38
CA ASN A 264 16.29 14.31 -6.82
C ASN A 264 15.20 14.04 -5.78
N PRO A 265 14.38 15.03 -5.40
CA PRO A 265 13.37 14.89 -4.34
C PRO A 265 12.33 13.81 -4.64
N GLN A 266 12.03 13.52 -5.91
CA GLN A 266 11.10 12.47 -6.32
C GLN A 266 11.50 11.07 -5.83
N ARG A 267 12.79 10.81 -5.55
CA ARG A 267 13.27 9.52 -5.04
C ARG A 267 12.70 9.16 -3.67
N ALA A 268 12.19 10.14 -2.93
CA ALA A 268 11.47 9.92 -1.67
C ALA A 268 10.20 9.05 -1.84
N LEU A 269 9.67 8.93 -3.05
CA LEU A 269 8.42 8.23 -3.33
C LEU A 269 8.57 6.71 -3.47
N ALA A 270 9.80 6.20 -3.60
CA ALA A 270 10.06 4.77 -3.70
C ALA A 270 10.91 4.28 -2.52
N ASN A 271 10.53 3.15 -1.94
CA ASN A 271 11.42 2.35 -1.11
C ASN A 271 12.35 1.56 -2.03
N ASN A 272 13.64 1.51 -1.72
CA ASN A 272 14.62 0.79 -2.54
C ASN A 272 15.03 -0.51 -1.85
N SER A 273 14.97 -1.62 -2.60
CA SER A 273 15.40 -2.93 -2.15
C SER A 273 16.37 -3.56 -3.14
N VAL A 274 17.32 -4.31 -2.59
CA VAL A 274 18.25 -5.11 -3.38
C VAL A 274 17.69 -6.50 -3.62
N VAL A 275 17.83 -7.00 -4.84
CA VAL A 275 17.39 -8.36 -5.21
C VAL A 275 18.52 -9.35 -5.04
N TYR A 276 18.27 -10.39 -4.26
CA TYR A 276 19.12 -11.56 -4.14
C TYR A 276 18.55 -12.73 -4.95
N LYS A 277 19.40 -13.39 -5.71
CA LYS A 277 19.05 -14.60 -6.50
C LYS A 277 19.61 -15.87 -5.86
N GLU A 278 20.43 -15.71 -4.85
CA GLU A 278 21.05 -16.75 -4.04
C GLU A 278 21.57 -16.13 -2.74
N LYS A 279 21.94 -16.97 -1.79
CA LYS A 279 22.62 -16.48 -0.58
C LYS A 279 23.97 -15.86 -0.97
N PRO A 280 24.24 -14.59 -0.64
CA PRO A 280 25.49 -13.94 -1.01
C PRO A 280 26.67 -14.52 -0.22
N GLU A 281 27.87 -14.37 -0.77
CA GLU A 281 29.09 -14.57 -0.02
C GLU A 281 29.13 -13.63 1.19
N ILE A 282 29.72 -14.07 2.29
CA ILE A 282 29.69 -13.33 3.55
C ILE A 282 30.27 -11.92 3.42
N GLY A 283 31.33 -11.74 2.64
CA GLY A 283 31.92 -10.41 2.40
C GLY A 283 30.94 -9.46 1.75
N THR A 284 30.29 -9.90 0.69
CA THR A 284 29.25 -9.11 -0.02
C THR A 284 28.06 -8.79 0.89
N PHE A 285 27.62 -9.78 1.70
CA PHE A 285 26.55 -9.53 2.68
C PHE A 285 26.97 -8.46 3.69
N MET A 286 28.17 -8.53 4.22
CA MET A 286 28.68 -7.56 5.20
C MET A 286 28.76 -6.15 4.61
N GLU A 287 29.19 -5.99 3.36
CA GLU A 287 29.22 -4.69 2.68
C GLU A 287 27.83 -4.07 2.58
N GLU A 288 26.83 -4.83 2.14
CA GLU A 288 25.44 -4.39 2.09
C GLU A 288 24.87 -4.09 3.48
N TRP A 289 25.18 -4.93 4.47
CA TRP A 289 24.74 -4.75 5.85
C TRP A 289 25.31 -3.46 6.48
N VAL A 290 26.58 -3.18 6.24
CA VAL A 290 27.23 -1.94 6.69
C VAL A 290 26.64 -0.73 5.95
N SER A 291 26.38 -0.84 4.65
CA SER A 291 25.73 0.22 3.87
C SER A 291 24.34 0.52 4.43
N LEU A 292 23.55 -0.49 4.71
CA LEU A 292 22.23 -0.37 5.34
C LEU A 292 22.30 0.34 6.70
N TYR A 293 23.21 -0.09 7.57
CA TYR A 293 23.45 0.55 8.87
C TYR A 293 23.83 2.03 8.74
N LYS A 294 24.74 2.35 7.83
CA LYS A 294 25.22 3.72 7.60
C LYS A 294 24.14 4.62 6.99
N SER A 295 23.21 4.08 6.21
CA SER A 295 22.17 4.86 5.54
C SER A 295 21.25 5.59 6.52
N LYS A 296 21.08 5.06 7.74
CA LYS A 296 20.11 5.51 8.77
C LYS A 296 18.66 5.62 8.28
N SER A 297 18.40 5.24 7.03
CA SER A 297 17.07 5.29 6.37
C SER A 297 16.42 3.92 6.15
N GLY A 298 17.16 2.83 6.42
CA GLY A 298 16.68 1.47 6.18
C GLY A 298 16.80 1.00 4.73
N GLU A 299 17.51 1.71 3.88
CA GLU A 299 17.72 1.33 2.48
C GLU A 299 19.18 0.89 2.20
N ARG A 300 19.37 -0.10 1.35
CA ARG A 300 18.35 -0.88 0.64
C ARG A 300 17.82 -2.01 1.52
N GLY A 301 16.51 -2.23 1.48
CA GLY A 301 15.89 -3.42 2.07
C GLY A 301 16.28 -4.70 1.31
N ILE A 302 15.97 -5.85 1.90
CA ILE A 302 16.24 -7.16 1.31
C ILE A 302 15.00 -7.66 0.58
N PHE A 303 15.14 -8.01 -0.69
CA PHE A 303 14.20 -8.84 -1.44
C PHE A 303 14.93 -10.06 -1.99
N ASN A 304 14.61 -11.24 -1.48
CA ASN A 304 15.26 -12.48 -1.87
C ASN A 304 14.36 -13.29 -2.79
N ARG A 305 14.59 -13.19 -4.10
CA ARG A 305 13.82 -13.91 -5.12
C ARG A 305 13.97 -15.42 -5.01
N ASP A 306 15.16 -15.89 -4.65
CA ASP A 306 15.40 -17.32 -4.44
C ASP A 306 14.53 -17.89 -3.32
N ALA A 307 14.46 -17.18 -2.19
CA ALA A 307 13.58 -17.56 -1.08
C ALA A 307 12.08 -17.50 -1.48
N CYS A 308 11.68 -16.54 -2.30
CA CYS A 308 10.33 -16.49 -2.87
C CYS A 308 10.04 -17.71 -3.74
N GLN A 309 10.96 -18.09 -4.62
CA GLN A 309 10.83 -19.28 -5.46
C GLN A 309 10.79 -20.57 -4.64
N LYS A 310 11.60 -20.68 -3.59
CA LYS A 310 11.55 -21.81 -2.64
C LYS A 310 10.22 -21.87 -1.88
N THR A 311 9.66 -20.72 -1.50
CA THR A 311 8.33 -20.65 -0.88
C THR A 311 7.24 -21.11 -1.84
N VAL A 312 7.29 -20.65 -3.08
CA VAL A 312 6.34 -21.06 -4.14
C VAL A 312 6.47 -22.56 -4.46
N ALA A 313 7.68 -23.10 -4.52
CA ALA A 313 7.90 -24.52 -4.78
C ALA A 313 7.22 -25.45 -3.76
N LYS A 314 7.03 -24.99 -2.51
CA LYS A 314 6.28 -25.73 -1.48
C LYS A 314 4.78 -25.85 -1.77
N LEU A 315 4.25 -25.04 -2.68
CA LEU A 315 2.84 -25.09 -3.10
C LEU A 315 2.57 -26.19 -4.13
N GLY A 316 3.60 -26.91 -4.59
CA GLY A 316 3.51 -27.97 -5.58
C GLY A 316 2.96 -27.44 -6.91
N ASP A 317 2.03 -28.19 -7.51
CA ASP A 317 1.46 -27.85 -8.82
C ASP A 317 0.53 -26.63 -8.81
N ARG A 318 0.25 -26.05 -7.63
CA ARG A 318 -0.61 -24.87 -7.53
C ARG A 318 0.03 -23.61 -8.12
N ARG A 319 1.35 -23.49 -8.07
CA ARG A 319 2.06 -22.33 -8.61
C ARG A 319 3.41 -22.69 -9.19
N ASP A 320 3.70 -22.21 -10.39
CA ASP A 320 5.00 -22.38 -11.04
C ASP A 320 6.08 -21.53 -10.35
N ALA A 321 7.09 -22.18 -9.78
CA ALA A 321 8.19 -21.55 -9.07
C ALA A 321 9.30 -21.00 -9.99
N THR A 322 9.22 -21.22 -11.30
CA THR A 322 10.28 -20.81 -12.25
C THR A 322 10.21 -19.34 -12.65
N TYR A 323 9.12 -18.65 -12.34
CA TYR A 323 9.00 -17.22 -12.64
C TYR A 323 10.01 -16.36 -11.87
N GLU A 324 10.48 -15.32 -12.52
CA GLU A 324 11.25 -14.25 -11.87
C GLU A 324 10.31 -13.29 -11.11
N PHE A 325 9.92 -13.70 -9.91
CA PHE A 325 9.00 -12.92 -9.10
C PHE A 325 9.55 -11.57 -8.66
N GLY A 326 8.66 -10.61 -8.58
CA GLY A 326 8.81 -9.35 -7.86
C GLY A 326 7.81 -9.27 -6.70
N THR A 327 7.57 -8.06 -6.24
CA THR A 327 6.71 -7.80 -5.08
C THR A 327 6.01 -6.44 -5.19
N ASN A 328 4.95 -6.27 -4.42
CA ASN A 328 4.24 -5.01 -4.25
C ASN A 328 5.00 -4.07 -3.28
N PRO A 329 4.60 -2.78 -3.16
CA PRO A 329 5.32 -1.79 -2.36
C PRO A 329 5.59 -2.18 -0.91
N CYS A 330 4.64 -2.83 -0.25
CA CYS A 330 4.79 -3.28 1.14
C CYS A 330 5.46 -4.66 1.26
N SER A 331 5.75 -5.30 0.13
CA SER A 331 6.53 -6.55 0.05
C SER A 331 5.88 -7.78 0.70
N GLU A 332 4.56 -7.82 0.86
CA GLU A 332 3.86 -9.00 1.39
C GLU A 332 3.44 -10.01 0.31
N ILE A 333 3.40 -9.62 -0.96
CA ILE A 333 2.89 -10.46 -2.06
C ILE A 333 4.01 -10.83 -3.03
N ILE A 334 4.07 -12.09 -3.40
CA ILE A 334 4.94 -12.62 -4.46
C ILE A 334 4.20 -12.51 -5.78
N LEU A 335 4.67 -11.67 -6.70
CA LEU A 335 4.00 -11.32 -7.94
C LEU A 335 4.84 -11.66 -9.17
N ARG A 336 4.15 -12.08 -10.24
CA ARG A 336 4.71 -12.14 -11.59
C ARG A 336 4.76 -10.73 -12.20
N ASP A 337 5.56 -10.54 -13.24
CA ASP A 337 5.52 -9.33 -14.04
C ASP A 337 4.10 -9.11 -14.59
N ARG A 338 3.56 -7.90 -14.43
CA ARG A 338 2.19 -7.53 -14.84
C ARG A 338 1.12 -8.37 -14.16
N GLN A 339 1.07 -8.26 -12.83
CA GLN A 339 0.08 -8.97 -12.02
C GLN A 339 -0.41 -8.12 -10.85
N PHE A 340 -1.69 -8.30 -10.53
CA PHE A 340 -2.31 -7.75 -9.34
C PHE A 340 -2.57 -8.84 -8.30
N CYS A 341 -2.65 -8.43 -7.04
CA CYS A 341 -3.21 -9.24 -5.97
C CYS A 341 -4.16 -8.43 -5.11
N ASN A 342 -5.28 -9.04 -4.71
CA ASN A 342 -6.21 -8.46 -3.76
C ASN A 342 -5.87 -8.86 -2.33
N LEU A 343 -6.28 -8.02 -1.37
CA LEU A 343 -6.04 -8.23 0.05
C LEU A 343 -7.35 -8.31 0.82
N THR A 344 -7.35 -9.11 1.87
CA THR A 344 -8.35 -9.09 2.95
C THR A 344 -7.64 -9.21 4.28
N GLU A 345 -8.27 -8.78 5.36
CA GLU A 345 -7.66 -8.82 6.70
C GLU A 345 -8.59 -9.51 7.70
N VAL A 346 -8.05 -10.47 8.42
CA VAL A 346 -8.65 -11.03 9.63
C VAL A 346 -8.22 -10.14 10.80
N ILE A 347 -9.18 -9.62 11.54
CA ILE A 347 -8.90 -8.81 12.72
C ILE A 347 -8.81 -9.71 13.93
N VAL A 348 -7.60 -9.96 14.36
CA VAL A 348 -7.31 -10.78 15.54
C VAL A 348 -7.53 -9.93 16.79
N ARG A 349 -8.37 -10.43 17.71
CA ARG A 349 -8.64 -9.78 18.98
C ARG A 349 -8.03 -10.60 20.13
N ASP A 350 -7.80 -9.96 21.26
CA ASP A 350 -7.33 -10.61 22.48
C ASP A 350 -8.23 -11.75 22.97
N THR A 351 -9.52 -11.64 22.70
CA THR A 351 -10.56 -12.61 23.05
C THR A 351 -10.73 -13.76 22.06
N ASP A 352 -10.06 -13.70 20.91
CA ASP A 352 -10.20 -14.75 19.88
C ASP A 352 -9.65 -16.10 20.34
N THR A 353 -10.36 -17.14 19.97
CA THR A 353 -10.00 -18.56 20.09
C THR A 353 -9.64 -19.11 18.71
N MET A 354 -9.09 -20.33 18.65
CA MET A 354 -8.85 -21.00 17.36
C MET A 354 -10.12 -21.15 16.54
N GLU A 355 -11.24 -21.45 17.20
CA GLU A 355 -12.54 -21.61 16.51
C GLU A 355 -13.01 -20.28 15.88
N SER A 356 -12.95 -19.18 16.63
CA SER A 356 -13.33 -17.86 16.11
C SER A 356 -12.37 -17.39 15.01
N LEU A 357 -11.08 -17.66 15.13
CA LEU A 357 -10.10 -17.34 14.07
C LEU A 357 -10.31 -18.18 12.81
N GLN A 358 -10.62 -19.47 12.93
CA GLN A 358 -10.97 -20.29 11.77
C GLN A 358 -12.19 -19.75 11.03
N ARG A 359 -13.22 -19.34 11.77
CA ARG A 359 -14.41 -18.69 11.18
C ARG A 359 -14.01 -17.40 10.44
N LYS A 360 -13.24 -16.53 11.08
CA LYS A 360 -12.78 -15.27 10.47
C LYS A 360 -11.92 -15.50 9.23
N VAL A 361 -11.00 -16.45 9.26
CA VAL A 361 -10.18 -16.83 8.10
C VAL A 361 -11.04 -17.35 6.96
N ARG A 362 -12.01 -18.18 7.25
CA ARG A 362 -12.97 -18.67 6.24
C ARG A 362 -13.70 -17.49 5.58
N LEU A 363 -14.26 -16.59 6.36
CA LEU A 363 -15.00 -15.43 5.85
C LEU A 363 -14.11 -14.48 5.03
N ALA A 364 -12.91 -14.17 5.50
CA ALA A 364 -11.96 -13.33 4.77
C ALA A 364 -11.53 -13.98 3.44
N SER A 365 -11.35 -15.30 3.43
CA SER A 365 -11.00 -16.05 2.21
C SER A 365 -12.13 -16.04 1.18
N ILE A 366 -13.40 -16.05 1.61
CA ILE A 366 -14.56 -15.88 0.74
C ILE A 366 -14.52 -14.51 0.06
N LEU A 367 -14.35 -13.43 0.83
CA LEU A 367 -14.26 -12.08 0.27
C LEU A 367 -13.09 -11.93 -0.70
N GLY A 368 -11.92 -12.49 -0.36
CA GLY A 368 -10.75 -12.49 -1.25
C GLY A 368 -11.03 -13.21 -2.57
N THR A 369 -11.75 -14.33 -2.54
CA THR A 369 -12.13 -15.07 -3.74
C THR A 369 -13.10 -14.28 -4.62
N TRP A 370 -14.04 -13.56 -4.02
CA TRP A 370 -14.91 -12.63 -4.76
C TRP A 370 -14.08 -11.55 -5.46
N GLN A 371 -13.17 -10.92 -4.75
CA GLN A 371 -12.31 -9.85 -5.27
C GLN A 371 -11.38 -10.34 -6.38
N ALA A 372 -10.96 -11.60 -6.37
CA ALA A 372 -10.14 -12.19 -7.43
C ALA A 372 -10.88 -12.30 -8.77
N SER A 373 -12.21 -12.20 -8.80
CA SER A 373 -13.01 -12.17 -10.03
C SER A 373 -12.97 -10.82 -10.77
N LEU A 374 -12.31 -9.81 -10.20
CA LEU A 374 -12.16 -8.48 -10.80
C LEU A 374 -11.01 -8.50 -11.82
N THR A 375 -11.32 -8.71 -13.10
CA THR A 375 -10.29 -8.87 -14.15
C THR A 375 -10.50 -7.98 -15.38
N ASN A 376 -11.36 -6.98 -15.27
CA ASN A 376 -11.56 -5.99 -16.34
C ASN A 376 -10.57 -4.81 -16.20
N PHE A 377 -9.52 -4.81 -17.03
CA PHE A 377 -8.46 -3.79 -17.05
C PHE A 377 -8.37 -3.12 -18.43
N PRO A 378 -9.29 -2.20 -18.78
CA PRO A 378 -9.49 -1.76 -20.15
C PRO A 378 -8.30 -0.99 -20.77
N TYR A 379 -7.48 -0.33 -19.96
CA TYR A 379 -6.31 0.40 -20.44
C TYR A 379 -5.05 -0.47 -20.56
N LEU A 380 -4.89 -1.43 -19.65
CA LEU A 380 -3.66 -2.22 -19.52
C LEU A 380 -3.53 -3.26 -20.63
N SER A 381 -2.29 -3.69 -20.89
CA SER A 381 -2.04 -4.79 -21.83
C SER A 381 -2.72 -6.09 -21.38
N SER A 382 -3.06 -6.95 -22.34
CA SER A 382 -3.83 -8.19 -22.10
C SER A 382 -3.17 -9.16 -21.11
N GLU A 383 -1.86 -9.09 -20.96
CA GLU A 383 -1.11 -9.93 -20.04
C GLU A 383 -1.47 -9.69 -18.58
N TRP A 384 -1.87 -8.48 -18.20
CA TRP A 384 -2.37 -8.21 -16.85
C TRP A 384 -3.60 -9.05 -16.54
N LYS A 385 -4.57 -9.05 -17.45
CA LYS A 385 -5.79 -9.86 -17.31
C LYS A 385 -5.45 -11.35 -17.29
N LYS A 386 -4.65 -11.80 -18.26
CA LYS A 386 -4.23 -13.20 -18.37
C LYS A 386 -3.58 -13.70 -17.09
N ASN A 387 -2.58 -12.99 -16.57
CA ASN A 387 -1.86 -13.37 -15.37
C ASN A 387 -2.76 -13.41 -14.12
N CYS A 388 -3.68 -12.45 -13.99
CA CYS A 388 -4.62 -12.41 -12.87
C CYS A 388 -5.66 -13.53 -12.96
N GLU A 389 -6.15 -13.87 -14.14
CA GLU A 389 -7.10 -14.99 -14.30
C GLU A 389 -6.44 -16.36 -14.11
N GLU A 390 -5.20 -16.53 -14.56
CA GLU A 390 -4.45 -17.78 -14.37
C GLU A 390 -4.22 -18.11 -12.91
N GLU A 391 -3.72 -17.16 -12.13
CA GLU A 391 -3.33 -17.40 -10.74
C GLU A 391 -4.35 -16.96 -9.69
N ALA A 392 -5.27 -16.08 -10.02
CA ALA A 392 -6.35 -15.58 -9.15
C ALA A 392 -5.91 -15.33 -7.69
N LEU A 393 -4.77 -14.63 -7.50
CA LEU A 393 -4.09 -14.48 -6.21
C LEU A 393 -4.97 -13.85 -5.13
N LEU A 394 -4.89 -14.39 -3.92
CA LEU A 394 -5.40 -13.79 -2.70
C LEU A 394 -4.24 -13.36 -1.80
N GLY A 395 -4.51 -12.35 -0.96
CA GLY A 395 -3.66 -11.94 0.13
C GLY A 395 -4.48 -11.87 1.42
N VAL A 396 -4.84 -13.03 1.98
CA VAL A 396 -5.53 -13.11 3.28
C VAL A 396 -4.50 -12.88 4.37
N SER A 397 -4.63 -11.75 5.06
CA SER A 397 -3.71 -11.29 6.10
C SER A 397 -4.32 -11.40 7.49
N LEU A 398 -3.46 -11.49 8.49
CA LEU A 398 -3.82 -11.40 9.91
C LEU A 398 -3.33 -10.06 10.46
N THR A 399 -4.20 -9.32 11.13
CA THR A 399 -3.90 -8.04 11.77
C THR A 399 -4.27 -8.12 13.24
N GLY A 400 -3.45 -7.55 14.14
CA GLY A 400 -3.63 -7.71 15.59
C GLY A 400 -2.94 -8.94 16.18
N ILE A 401 -1.97 -9.50 15.50
CA ILE A 401 -1.24 -10.70 15.95
C ILE A 401 -0.71 -10.54 17.37
N LEU A 402 -0.09 -9.40 17.68
CA LEU A 402 0.50 -9.15 18.99
C LEU A 402 -0.52 -8.73 20.06
N ASP A 403 -1.76 -8.49 19.69
CA ASP A 403 -2.86 -8.28 20.66
C ASP A 403 -3.37 -9.61 21.27
N ASN A 404 -3.08 -10.75 20.66
CA ASN A 404 -3.55 -12.07 21.11
C ASN A 404 -2.40 -12.97 21.56
N LYS A 405 -2.49 -13.48 22.78
CA LYS A 405 -1.44 -14.31 23.38
C LYS A 405 -1.18 -15.60 22.60
N MET A 406 -2.23 -16.28 22.14
CA MET A 406 -2.12 -17.53 21.38
C MET A 406 -1.41 -17.32 20.04
N MET A 407 -1.56 -16.16 19.41
CA MET A 407 -0.98 -15.84 18.10
C MET A 407 0.47 -15.32 18.18
N ARG A 408 0.95 -15.00 19.37
CA ARG A 408 2.34 -14.56 19.62
C ARG A 408 3.16 -15.53 20.47
N ASP A 409 2.51 -16.46 21.18
CA ASP A 409 3.20 -17.48 21.97
C ASP A 409 3.67 -18.62 21.07
N THR A 410 4.94 -18.97 21.13
CA THR A 410 5.54 -20.01 20.29
C THR A 410 4.98 -21.41 20.58
N HIS A 411 4.41 -21.63 21.77
CA HIS A 411 3.81 -22.91 22.14
C HIS A 411 2.51 -23.17 21.38
N GLY A 412 2.51 -24.17 20.51
CA GLY A 412 1.35 -24.54 19.68
C GLY A 412 1.12 -23.65 18.44
N LEU A 413 1.83 -22.53 18.31
CA LEU A 413 1.63 -21.57 17.21
C LEU A 413 1.79 -22.20 15.83
N LYS A 414 2.76 -23.06 15.65
CA LYS A 414 3.01 -23.76 14.37
C LYS A 414 1.79 -24.54 13.88
N ALA A 415 1.19 -25.34 14.76
CA ALA A 415 -0.01 -26.12 14.45
C ALA A 415 -1.22 -25.23 14.19
N ASN A 416 -1.39 -24.18 15.00
CA ASN A 416 -2.46 -23.21 14.86
C ASN A 416 -2.40 -22.50 13.49
N LEU A 417 -1.24 -22.00 13.11
CA LEU A 417 -1.04 -21.33 11.83
C LEU A 417 -1.24 -22.25 10.63
N ALA A 418 -0.73 -23.48 10.70
CA ALA A 418 -0.93 -24.50 9.66
C ALA A 418 -2.43 -24.82 9.46
N ASN A 419 -3.18 -24.95 10.55
CA ASN A 419 -4.61 -25.18 10.53
C ASN A 419 -5.39 -24.00 9.92
N LEU A 420 -5.07 -22.77 10.32
CA LEU A 420 -5.69 -21.57 9.76
C LEU A 420 -5.38 -21.43 8.26
N LYS A 421 -4.15 -21.72 7.83
CA LYS A 421 -3.78 -21.74 6.41
C LYS A 421 -4.58 -22.79 5.62
N GLU A 422 -4.73 -23.98 6.15
CA GLU A 422 -5.53 -25.03 5.52
C GLU A 422 -6.99 -24.58 5.34
N THR A 423 -7.56 -23.93 6.34
CA THR A 423 -8.91 -23.33 6.26
C THR A 423 -9.01 -22.34 5.10
N ALA A 424 -8.04 -21.44 4.95
CA ALA A 424 -8.02 -20.48 3.85
C ALA A 424 -7.93 -21.16 2.48
N VAL A 425 -7.06 -22.15 2.33
CA VAL A 425 -6.86 -22.89 1.07
C VAL A 425 -8.13 -23.65 0.67
N LYS A 426 -8.74 -24.39 1.60
CA LYS A 426 -9.97 -25.13 1.34
C LYS A 426 -11.14 -24.21 0.99
N THR A 427 -11.29 -23.11 1.71
CA THR A 427 -12.36 -22.13 1.46
C THR A 427 -12.23 -21.49 0.08
N ASN A 428 -11.01 -21.10 -0.31
CA ASN A 428 -10.76 -20.55 -1.63
C ASN A 428 -11.08 -21.58 -2.74
N ALA A 429 -10.65 -22.84 -2.61
CA ALA A 429 -10.92 -23.88 -3.59
C ALA A 429 -12.44 -24.11 -3.78
N GLU A 430 -13.19 -24.14 -2.68
CA GLU A 430 -14.64 -24.28 -2.71
C GLU A 430 -15.31 -23.09 -3.44
N TRP A 431 -14.99 -21.88 -3.05
CA TRP A 431 -15.61 -20.68 -3.61
C TRP A 431 -15.15 -20.37 -5.03
N ALA A 432 -13.90 -20.65 -5.38
CA ALA A 432 -13.44 -20.55 -6.77
C ALA A 432 -14.26 -21.46 -7.69
N LYS A 433 -14.54 -22.69 -7.25
CA LYS A 433 -15.42 -23.62 -7.97
C LYS A 433 -16.85 -23.09 -8.11
N LYS A 434 -17.43 -22.50 -7.04
CA LYS A 434 -18.76 -21.87 -7.09
C LYS A 434 -18.82 -20.71 -8.08
N LEU A 435 -17.75 -19.92 -8.15
CA LEU A 435 -17.67 -18.78 -9.05
C LEU A 435 -17.25 -19.15 -10.48
N GLY A 436 -16.74 -20.34 -10.71
CA GLY A 436 -16.22 -20.77 -12.01
C GLY A 436 -14.91 -20.06 -12.40
N ILE A 437 -14.11 -19.67 -11.44
CA ILE A 437 -12.77 -19.11 -11.62
C ILE A 437 -11.70 -20.10 -11.15
N ASN A 438 -10.44 -19.84 -11.49
CA ASN A 438 -9.34 -20.67 -10.99
C ASN A 438 -9.20 -20.52 -9.47
N ALA A 439 -8.85 -21.62 -8.81
CA ALA A 439 -8.41 -21.55 -7.42
C ALA A 439 -7.10 -20.74 -7.34
N ALA A 440 -6.95 -19.95 -6.29
CA ALA A 440 -5.78 -19.09 -6.13
C ALA A 440 -4.47 -19.91 -6.04
N ALA A 441 -3.49 -19.49 -6.79
CA ALA A 441 -2.16 -20.11 -6.77
C ALA A 441 -1.42 -19.86 -5.45
N ALA A 442 -1.71 -18.75 -4.77
CA ALA A 442 -1.23 -18.43 -3.43
C ALA A 442 -2.26 -17.56 -2.71
N ILE A 443 -2.39 -17.71 -1.38
CA ILE A 443 -3.54 -17.18 -0.64
C ILE A 443 -3.15 -16.32 0.57
N THR A 444 -2.19 -16.74 1.38
CA THR A 444 -1.95 -16.15 2.71
C THR A 444 -0.70 -15.28 2.76
N CYS A 445 -0.80 -14.20 3.51
CA CYS A 445 0.27 -13.24 3.74
C CYS A 445 0.14 -12.57 5.11
N ILE A 446 1.10 -11.75 5.47
CA ILE A 446 0.96 -10.75 6.53
C ILE A 446 1.26 -9.38 5.92
N LYS A 447 0.27 -8.53 5.93
CA LYS A 447 0.33 -7.14 5.46
C LYS A 447 0.70 -6.21 6.62
N PRO A 448 1.54 -5.18 6.41
CA PRO A 448 1.64 -4.09 7.36
C PRO A 448 0.34 -3.28 7.26
N SER A 449 -0.58 -3.53 8.17
CA SER A 449 -1.91 -2.92 8.13
C SER A 449 -1.82 -1.44 8.48
N GLY A 450 -2.15 -0.62 7.49
CA GLY A 450 -2.19 0.81 7.65
C GLY A 450 -3.53 1.30 8.17
N THR A 451 -4.36 1.77 7.25
CA THR A 451 -5.66 2.36 7.57
C THR A 451 -6.62 1.38 8.23
N VAL A 452 -6.58 0.09 7.86
CA VAL A 452 -7.47 -0.92 8.43
C VAL A 452 -7.19 -1.12 9.92
N SER A 453 -5.93 -1.23 10.35
CA SER A 453 -5.61 -1.37 11.77
C SER A 453 -6.05 -0.16 12.60
N GLN A 454 -6.03 1.03 12.02
CA GLN A 454 -6.52 2.24 12.66
C GLN A 454 -8.06 2.26 12.74
N LEU A 455 -8.74 1.87 11.67
CA LEU A 455 -10.19 1.78 11.64
C LEU A 455 -10.72 0.76 12.64
N THR A 456 -10.02 -0.35 12.81
CA THR A 456 -10.45 -1.47 13.64
C THR A 456 -9.84 -1.48 15.05
N ASP A 457 -8.98 -0.53 15.35
CA ASP A 457 -8.21 -0.47 16.60
C ASP A 457 -7.51 -1.80 16.90
N ALA A 458 -6.63 -2.21 16.01
CA ALA A 458 -5.81 -3.41 16.13
C ALA A 458 -4.32 -3.07 15.97
N ALA A 459 -3.44 -3.91 16.51
CA ALA A 459 -2.02 -3.84 16.19
C ALA A 459 -1.79 -4.11 14.69
N SER A 460 -0.86 -3.39 14.07
CA SER A 460 -0.61 -3.48 12.64
C SER A 460 0.10 -4.77 12.24
N GLY A 461 -0.60 -5.70 11.60
CA GLY A 461 -0.01 -6.95 11.11
C GLY A 461 0.73 -7.71 12.22
N ILE A 462 2.02 -7.93 12.02
CA ILE A 462 2.91 -8.60 12.97
C ILE A 462 3.71 -7.63 13.87
N HIS A 463 3.34 -6.35 13.86
CA HIS A 463 4.00 -5.33 14.67
C HIS A 463 3.33 -5.14 16.03
N ALA A 464 4.14 -4.82 17.04
CA ALA A 464 3.63 -4.45 18.36
C ALA A 464 2.99 -3.06 18.35
N ARG A 465 2.11 -2.81 19.28
CA ARG A 465 1.61 -1.46 19.54
C ARG A 465 2.72 -0.55 20.04
N HIS A 466 2.54 0.76 19.84
CA HIS A 466 3.56 1.76 20.14
C HIS A 466 3.97 1.74 21.62
N ASN A 467 2.98 1.83 22.53
CA ASN A 467 3.17 1.78 23.97
C ASN A 467 1.86 1.34 24.65
N GLU A 468 1.86 1.12 25.96
CA GLU A 468 0.62 0.82 26.71
C GLU A 468 -0.37 1.99 26.63
N TYR A 469 0.11 3.21 26.83
CA TYR A 469 -0.63 4.46 26.61
C TYR A 469 0.16 5.33 25.62
N TYR A 470 -0.52 5.86 24.63
CA TYR A 470 0.13 6.72 23.64
C TYR A 470 -0.87 7.69 23.02
N ILE A 471 -0.33 8.73 22.40
CA ILE A 471 -1.11 9.72 21.64
C ILE A 471 -0.91 9.46 20.16
N ARG A 472 -2.01 9.31 19.45
CA ARG A 472 -2.02 9.26 17.99
C ARG A 472 -2.36 10.63 17.43
N THR A 473 -1.46 11.22 16.65
CA THR A 473 -1.71 12.47 15.96
C THR A 473 -2.07 12.24 14.50
N VAL A 474 -3.01 13.02 14.01
CA VAL A 474 -3.41 13.03 12.59
C VAL A 474 -3.46 14.45 12.06
N ARG A 475 -3.07 14.61 10.81
CA ARG A 475 -3.08 15.89 10.13
C ARG A 475 -4.31 16.01 9.23
N ALA A 476 -4.93 17.17 9.22
CA ALA A 476 -6.07 17.49 8.36
C ALA A 476 -5.89 18.90 7.78
N ASP A 477 -6.32 19.08 6.53
CA ASP A 477 -6.36 20.41 5.92
C ASP A 477 -7.36 21.29 6.66
N ARG A 478 -6.97 22.52 7.00
CA ARG A 478 -7.85 23.48 7.70
C ARG A 478 -9.14 23.81 6.95
N LYS A 479 -9.12 23.67 5.63
CA LYS A 479 -10.28 23.92 4.76
C LYS A 479 -11.21 22.70 4.64
N ASP A 480 -10.78 21.53 5.12
CA ASP A 480 -11.61 20.34 5.11
C ASP A 480 -12.80 20.53 6.06
N PRO A 481 -14.03 20.31 5.58
CA PRO A 481 -15.23 20.41 6.42
C PRO A 481 -15.17 19.53 7.68
N LEU A 482 -14.58 18.34 7.58
CA LEU A 482 -14.38 17.46 8.73
C LEU A 482 -13.44 18.08 9.77
N CYS A 483 -12.35 18.70 9.31
CA CYS A 483 -11.42 19.44 10.17
C CYS A 483 -12.13 20.59 10.90
N GLN A 484 -12.91 21.39 10.18
CA GLN A 484 -13.67 22.52 10.74
C GLN A 484 -14.68 22.06 11.79
N MET A 485 -15.44 21.01 11.50
CA MET A 485 -16.38 20.42 12.45
C MET A 485 -15.66 19.94 13.71
N MET A 486 -14.55 19.25 13.59
CA MET A 486 -13.80 18.73 14.73
C MET A 486 -13.25 19.84 15.63
N ILE A 487 -12.76 20.93 15.04
CA ILE A 487 -12.33 22.12 15.79
C ILE A 487 -13.50 22.69 16.61
N GLU A 488 -14.65 22.88 15.97
CA GLU A 488 -15.84 23.42 16.64
C GLU A 488 -16.39 22.51 17.73
N LYS A 489 -16.32 21.19 17.53
CA LYS A 489 -16.70 20.21 18.54
C LYS A 489 -15.72 20.10 19.72
N GLY A 490 -14.59 20.78 19.66
CA GLY A 490 -13.63 20.84 20.76
C GLY A 490 -12.64 19.69 20.84
N PHE A 491 -12.37 18.99 19.73
CA PHE A 491 -11.27 18.00 19.70
C PHE A 491 -9.93 18.69 19.94
N THR A 492 -9.05 18.04 20.70
CA THR A 492 -7.71 18.54 20.97
C THR A 492 -6.91 18.66 19.67
N HIS A 493 -6.47 19.88 19.37
CA HIS A 493 -5.77 20.19 18.13
C HIS A 493 -4.76 21.33 18.30
N GLU A 494 -3.81 21.38 17.38
CA GLU A 494 -2.85 22.49 17.27
C GLU A 494 -2.47 22.72 15.80
N PRO A 495 -1.97 23.90 15.41
CA PRO A 495 -1.42 24.11 14.07
C PRO A 495 -0.22 23.18 13.80
N CYS A 496 -0.09 22.69 12.57
CA CYS A 496 1.06 21.89 12.16
C CYS A 496 2.34 22.73 12.16
N VAL A 497 3.39 22.24 12.80
CA VAL A 497 4.68 22.95 12.88
C VAL A 497 5.26 23.25 11.49
N MET A 498 5.09 22.34 10.55
CA MET A 498 5.64 22.48 9.19
C MET A 498 4.80 23.36 8.26
N LYS A 499 3.46 23.37 8.44
CA LYS A 499 2.52 24.09 7.58
C LYS A 499 1.38 24.70 8.41
N PRO A 500 1.69 25.65 9.31
CA PRO A 500 0.72 26.15 10.30
C PRO A 500 -0.50 26.84 9.68
N GLU A 501 -0.32 27.45 8.50
CA GLU A 501 -1.39 28.16 7.81
C GLU A 501 -2.46 27.22 7.20
N ASN A 502 -2.05 25.99 6.84
CA ASN A 502 -2.88 25.11 6.02
C ASN A 502 -3.31 23.81 6.73
N VAL A 503 -2.59 23.40 7.77
CA VAL A 503 -2.76 22.07 8.37
C VAL A 503 -2.96 22.16 9.87
N MET A 504 -3.95 21.42 10.36
CA MET A 504 -4.19 21.17 11.79
C MET A 504 -3.75 19.77 12.15
N VAL A 505 -3.26 19.61 13.38
CA VAL A 505 -2.90 18.32 13.97
C VAL A 505 -3.86 18.02 15.11
N PHE A 506 -4.59 16.91 14.99
CA PHE A 506 -5.48 16.41 16.03
C PHE A 506 -4.80 15.32 16.84
N SER A 507 -5.06 15.30 18.13
CA SER A 507 -4.50 14.30 19.07
C SER A 507 -5.61 13.39 19.59
N PHE A 508 -5.39 12.08 19.52
CA PHE A 508 -6.30 11.06 20.03
C PHE A 508 -5.62 10.19 21.08
N PRO A 509 -6.31 9.93 22.21
CA PRO A 509 -5.78 9.03 23.23
C PRO A 509 -5.90 7.57 22.79
N MET A 510 -4.82 6.81 22.89
CA MET A 510 -4.77 5.41 22.52
C MET A 510 -4.29 4.56 23.69
N LYS A 511 -4.88 3.37 23.82
CA LYS A 511 -4.48 2.37 24.82
C LYS A 511 -4.24 1.04 24.12
N ALA A 512 -3.10 0.42 24.39
CA ALA A 512 -2.80 -0.91 23.88
C ALA A 512 -3.72 -1.96 24.52
N VAL A 513 -4.19 -2.90 23.70
CA VAL A 513 -4.82 -4.12 24.15
C VAL A 513 -3.74 -5.19 24.27
N GLY A 514 -3.71 -5.90 25.39
CA GLY A 514 -2.65 -6.88 25.66
C GLY A 514 -1.39 -6.26 26.26
N SER A 515 -0.37 -7.09 26.50
CA SER A 515 0.82 -6.72 27.26
C SER A 515 2.07 -6.45 26.43
N VAL A 516 2.00 -6.62 25.10
CA VAL A 516 3.18 -6.51 24.23
C VAL A 516 3.18 -5.17 23.47
N THR A 517 4.22 -4.39 23.72
CA THR A 517 4.51 -3.15 23.03
C THR A 517 5.88 -3.23 22.34
N ARG A 518 6.22 -2.22 21.55
CA ARG A 518 7.52 -2.13 20.90
C ARG A 518 8.72 -2.19 21.87
N ASN A 519 8.50 -1.84 23.14
CA ASN A 519 9.54 -1.84 24.15
C ASN A 519 9.76 -3.23 24.78
N ASP A 520 8.81 -4.14 24.62
CA ASP A 520 8.80 -5.47 25.24
C ASP A 520 9.41 -6.55 24.31
N MET A 521 9.76 -6.20 23.08
CA MET A 521 10.23 -7.14 22.06
C MET A 521 11.58 -6.72 21.50
N THR A 522 12.55 -7.64 21.55
CA THR A 522 13.85 -7.45 20.90
C THR A 522 13.72 -7.68 19.38
N ALA A 523 14.69 -7.18 18.62
CA ALA A 523 14.73 -7.42 17.18
C ALA A 523 14.77 -8.92 16.84
N ILE A 524 15.53 -9.72 17.59
CA ILE A 524 15.60 -11.17 17.39
C ILE A 524 14.29 -11.87 17.72
N GLU A 525 13.62 -11.52 18.80
CA GLU A 525 12.30 -12.07 19.13
C GLU A 525 11.28 -11.77 18.04
N HIS A 526 11.30 -10.57 17.49
CA HIS A 526 10.44 -10.17 16.38
C HIS A 526 10.74 -10.97 15.09
N LEU A 527 12.02 -11.18 14.79
CA LEU A 527 12.47 -11.99 13.66
C LEU A 527 12.11 -13.48 13.81
N GLU A 528 12.22 -14.05 15.00
CA GLU A 528 11.82 -15.44 15.27
C GLU A 528 10.30 -15.63 15.08
N LEU A 529 9.50 -14.69 15.55
CA LEU A 529 8.06 -14.69 15.30
C LEU A 529 7.75 -14.59 13.79
N TRP A 530 8.41 -13.66 13.10
CA TRP A 530 8.29 -13.49 11.65
C TRP A 530 8.60 -14.80 10.90
N LEU A 531 9.68 -15.47 11.28
CA LEU A 531 10.09 -16.73 10.64
C LEU A 531 9.04 -17.83 10.83
N THR A 532 8.40 -17.89 11.99
CA THR A 532 7.30 -18.82 12.26
C THR A 532 6.11 -18.57 11.35
N TYR A 533 5.72 -17.30 11.17
CA TYR A 533 4.66 -16.95 10.24
C TYR A 533 5.03 -17.19 8.77
N GLN A 534 6.27 -16.93 8.38
CA GLN A 534 6.79 -17.25 7.05
C GLN A 534 6.66 -18.75 6.75
N ARG A 535 6.99 -19.60 7.69
CA ARG A 535 7.02 -21.06 7.51
C ARG A 535 5.63 -21.69 7.52
N TYR A 536 4.73 -21.24 8.38
CA TYR A 536 3.50 -21.97 8.72
C TYR A 536 2.21 -21.29 8.29
N TRP A 537 2.21 -19.99 8.06
CA TRP A 537 1.04 -19.25 7.59
C TRP A 537 1.17 -18.78 6.14
N CYS A 538 2.27 -18.13 5.77
CA CYS A 538 2.40 -17.43 4.50
C CYS A 538 2.66 -18.36 3.32
N GLU A 539 1.79 -18.28 2.32
CA GLU A 539 2.06 -18.75 0.97
C GLU A 539 2.71 -17.66 0.11
N HIS A 540 2.52 -16.41 0.48
CA HIS A 540 3.30 -15.26 0.04
C HIS A 540 4.37 -14.93 1.09
N LYS A 541 4.34 -13.73 1.65
CA LYS A 541 5.35 -13.29 2.62
C LYS A 541 4.71 -12.60 3.82
N PRO A 542 5.33 -12.64 4.99
CA PRO A 542 5.01 -11.70 6.05
C PRO A 542 5.84 -10.43 5.85
N SER A 543 5.19 -9.29 5.65
CA SER A 543 5.88 -8.00 5.59
C SER A 543 6.22 -7.53 6.99
N ILE A 544 7.45 -7.13 7.18
CA ILE A 544 7.97 -6.66 8.46
C ILE A 544 8.96 -5.51 8.28
N THR A 545 8.89 -4.56 9.19
CA THR A 545 9.97 -3.61 9.45
C THR A 545 10.50 -3.88 10.85
N VAL A 546 11.74 -4.32 10.94
CA VAL A 546 12.41 -4.62 12.20
C VAL A 546 13.12 -3.37 12.71
N THR A 547 12.73 -2.92 13.89
CA THR A 547 13.44 -1.84 14.58
C THR A 547 14.65 -2.42 15.31
N VAL A 548 15.85 -1.92 14.99
CA VAL A 548 17.12 -2.44 15.51
C VAL A 548 17.79 -1.39 16.38
N LYS A 549 18.02 -1.72 17.65
CA LYS A 549 18.79 -0.88 18.56
C LYS A 549 20.27 -0.93 18.21
N GLU A 550 21.03 0.08 18.61
CA GLU A 550 22.46 0.22 18.24
C GLU A 550 23.28 -1.03 18.57
N HIS A 551 23.05 -1.64 19.71
CA HIS A 551 23.78 -2.85 20.16
C HIS A 551 23.31 -4.14 19.50
N GLU A 552 22.14 -4.15 18.81
CA GLU A 552 21.56 -5.35 18.20
C GLU A 552 22.04 -5.58 16.75
N TRP A 553 22.64 -4.60 16.08
CA TRP A 553 22.95 -4.67 14.64
C TRP A 553 23.82 -5.86 14.24
N MET A 554 24.80 -6.22 15.08
CA MET A 554 25.69 -7.34 14.78
C MET A 554 24.96 -8.67 14.93
N GLU A 555 24.19 -8.84 15.98
CA GLU A 555 23.41 -10.06 16.24
C GLU A 555 22.32 -10.25 15.18
N VAL A 556 21.62 -9.17 14.83
CA VAL A 556 20.59 -9.18 13.76
C VAL A 556 21.21 -9.54 12.43
N GLY A 557 22.36 -8.97 12.07
CA GLY A 557 23.08 -9.30 10.85
C GLY A 557 23.49 -10.78 10.79
N ALA A 558 23.98 -11.34 11.88
CA ALA A 558 24.33 -12.75 11.99
C ALA A 558 23.09 -13.66 11.84
N TRP A 559 21.99 -13.28 12.46
CA TRP A 559 20.71 -14.00 12.35
C TRP A 559 20.19 -13.98 10.92
N VAL A 560 20.19 -12.81 10.26
CA VAL A 560 19.76 -12.66 8.86
C VAL A 560 20.60 -13.52 7.93
N TYR A 561 21.91 -13.50 8.08
CA TYR A 561 22.80 -14.33 7.25
C TYR A 561 22.58 -15.82 7.48
N LYS A 562 22.39 -16.25 8.73
CA LYS A 562 22.09 -17.64 9.08
C LYS A 562 20.80 -18.15 8.41
N HIS A 563 19.76 -17.34 8.41
CA HIS A 563 18.43 -17.70 7.90
C HIS A 563 18.18 -17.20 6.46
N PHE A 564 19.22 -16.76 5.75
CA PHE A 564 19.09 -16.06 4.48
C PHE A 564 18.26 -16.82 3.44
N ASP A 565 18.38 -18.13 3.38
CA ASP A 565 17.64 -18.98 2.44
C ASP A 565 16.12 -19.00 2.65
N GLU A 566 15.65 -18.57 3.83
CA GLU A 566 14.23 -18.48 4.17
C GLU A 566 13.71 -17.04 4.20
N ILE A 567 14.61 -16.06 4.18
CA ILE A 567 14.23 -14.65 4.21
C ILE A 567 13.81 -14.21 2.82
N SER A 568 12.50 -14.07 2.62
CA SER A 568 11.92 -13.60 1.35
C SER A 568 11.99 -12.07 1.20
N GLY A 569 11.91 -11.33 2.28
CA GLY A 569 12.04 -9.88 2.29
C GLY A 569 11.88 -9.30 3.70
N ILE A 570 12.80 -8.43 4.09
CA ILE A 570 12.79 -7.74 5.38
C ILE A 570 13.30 -6.32 5.20
N SER A 571 12.69 -5.39 5.92
CA SER A 571 13.16 -4.02 6.07
C SER A 571 13.64 -3.79 7.50
N PHE A 572 14.72 -3.04 7.63
CA PHE A 572 15.33 -2.73 8.93
C PHE A 572 15.38 -1.23 9.13
N LEU A 573 15.16 -0.80 10.35
CA LEU A 573 15.26 0.60 10.71
C LEU A 573 16.00 0.78 12.04
N PRO A 574 16.88 1.79 12.14
CA PRO A 574 17.49 2.13 13.41
C PRO A 574 16.41 2.50 14.43
N HIS A 575 16.55 1.99 15.66
CA HIS A 575 15.74 2.46 16.76
C HIS A 575 16.07 3.93 17.04
N SER A 576 15.04 4.75 17.19
CA SER A 576 15.18 6.15 17.56
C SER A 576 14.36 6.41 18.82
N ASP A 577 15.04 6.86 19.87
CA ASP A 577 14.39 7.32 21.10
C ASP A 577 13.88 8.77 20.99
N HIS A 578 14.19 9.43 19.88
CA HIS A 578 13.79 10.81 19.68
C HIS A 578 12.42 10.91 19.01
N SER A 579 11.45 11.37 19.79
CA SER A 579 10.19 11.85 19.24
C SER A 579 10.39 13.30 18.77
N TYR A 580 10.10 13.56 17.51
CA TYR A 580 10.00 14.93 17.05
C TYR A 580 8.61 15.50 17.38
N ARG A 581 8.52 16.82 17.47
CA ARG A 581 7.26 17.49 17.77
C ARG A 581 6.17 17.11 16.74
N GLN A 582 4.99 16.77 17.25
CA GLN A 582 3.87 16.27 16.43
C GLN A 582 4.14 14.96 15.69
N ALA A 583 5.00 14.10 16.24
CA ALA A 583 5.17 12.73 15.75
C ALA A 583 3.81 12.00 15.73
N PRO A 584 3.57 11.12 14.73
CA PRO A 584 2.28 10.40 14.60
C PRO A 584 1.93 9.54 15.79
N TYR A 585 2.95 9.01 16.45
CA TYR A 585 2.86 8.26 17.69
C TYR A 585 3.73 8.93 18.75
N GLN A 586 3.15 9.24 19.89
CA GLN A 586 3.85 9.89 20.99
C GLN A 586 3.63 9.10 22.27
N ASP A 587 4.71 8.84 23.00
CA ASP A 587 4.62 8.25 24.33
C ASP A 587 3.86 9.21 25.26
N CYS A 588 3.06 8.66 26.14
CA CYS A 588 2.43 9.42 27.22
C CYS A 588 2.28 8.57 28.46
N THR A 589 2.12 9.22 29.61
CA THR A 589 1.80 8.55 30.86
C THR A 589 0.31 8.18 30.88
N LYS A 590 -0.07 7.31 31.83
CA LYS A 590 -1.47 6.98 32.06
C LYS A 590 -2.31 8.23 32.38
N GLU A 591 -1.76 9.11 33.19
CA GLU A 591 -2.41 10.37 33.58
C GLU A 591 -2.64 11.27 32.36
N GLN A 592 -1.65 11.43 31.49
CA GLN A 592 -1.78 12.21 30.24
C GLN A 592 -2.81 11.58 29.28
N TYR A 593 -2.85 10.25 29.22
CA TYR A 593 -3.88 9.54 28.45
C TYR A 593 -5.28 9.81 29.01
N GLU A 594 -5.47 9.69 30.33
CA GLU A 594 -6.75 9.92 31.00
C GLU A 594 -7.21 11.39 30.84
N GLU A 595 -6.29 12.34 30.94
CA GLU A 595 -6.57 13.77 30.71
C GLU A 595 -7.03 14.02 29.27
N LEU A 596 -6.31 13.49 28.28
CA LEU A 596 -6.69 13.63 26.88
C LEU A 596 -8.02 12.90 26.57
N LEU A 597 -8.24 11.74 27.16
CA LEU A 597 -9.50 11.00 27.02
C LEU A 597 -10.68 11.78 27.58
N ALA A 598 -10.51 12.43 28.72
CA ALA A 598 -11.52 13.30 29.33
C ALA A 598 -11.79 14.55 28.48
N ALA A 599 -10.78 15.11 27.83
CA ALA A 599 -10.88 16.26 26.94
C ALA A 599 -11.45 15.89 25.55
N THR A 600 -11.45 14.63 25.16
CA THR A 600 -11.98 14.18 23.87
C THR A 600 -13.51 14.22 23.90
N PRO A 601 -14.18 14.89 22.97
CA PRO A 601 -15.64 14.94 22.90
C PRO A 601 -16.27 13.56 22.84
N LYS A 602 -17.30 13.35 23.65
CA LYS A 602 -18.11 12.12 23.68
C LYS A 602 -19.45 12.39 22.97
N ASP A 603 -20.05 11.33 22.46
CA ASP A 603 -21.39 11.39 21.85
C ASP A 603 -21.51 12.43 20.71
N VAL A 604 -20.47 12.56 19.91
CA VAL A 604 -20.46 13.46 18.75
C VAL A 604 -21.46 12.96 17.71
N ASP A 605 -22.40 13.82 17.34
CA ASP A 605 -23.28 13.56 16.20
C ASP A 605 -22.53 13.85 14.88
N TRP A 606 -21.92 12.83 14.32
CA TRP A 606 -21.18 12.94 13.06
C TRP A 606 -22.06 13.28 11.86
N SER A 607 -23.37 13.10 11.96
CA SER A 607 -24.32 13.50 10.91
C SER A 607 -24.38 15.01 10.73
N GLU A 608 -23.94 15.76 11.73
CA GLU A 608 -23.84 17.22 11.66
C GLU A 608 -22.78 17.70 10.66
N LEU A 609 -21.87 16.84 10.19
CA LEU A 609 -20.86 17.21 9.19
C LEU A 609 -21.49 17.88 7.95
N LYS A 610 -22.72 17.54 7.59
CA LYS A 610 -23.49 18.20 6.52
C LYS A 610 -23.70 19.71 6.71
N LYS A 611 -23.52 20.24 7.94
CA LYS A 611 -23.59 21.70 8.19
C LYS A 611 -22.38 22.43 7.60
N TRP A 612 -21.22 21.78 7.59
CA TRP A 612 -19.95 22.31 7.06
C TRP A 612 -19.71 21.90 5.62
N GLU A 613 -20.13 20.70 5.26
CA GLU A 613 -19.89 20.13 3.93
C GLU A 613 -21.11 20.25 3.05
N LYS A 614 -21.06 21.13 2.05
CA LYS A 614 -22.15 21.39 1.10
C LYS A 614 -21.93 20.76 -0.27
N MET A 615 -20.75 20.19 -0.50
CA MET A 615 -20.37 19.49 -1.72
C MET A 615 -19.36 18.41 -1.37
N ASP A 616 -19.21 17.45 -2.25
CA ASP A 616 -18.26 16.35 -2.09
C ASP A 616 -16.82 16.87 -1.84
N SER A 617 -16.32 16.63 -0.65
CA SER A 617 -14.95 16.94 -0.22
C SER A 617 -14.18 15.66 0.17
N THR A 618 -14.71 14.47 -0.16
CA THR A 618 -14.22 13.19 0.34
C THR A 618 -12.79 12.81 -0.08
N ILE A 619 -12.09 13.62 -0.87
CA ILE A 619 -10.66 13.44 -1.17
C ILE A 619 -9.81 14.67 -0.75
N GLY A 620 -10.42 15.70 -0.21
CA GLY A 620 -9.67 16.87 0.27
C GLY A 620 -8.77 16.58 1.48
N THR A 621 -8.91 15.42 2.09
CA THR A 621 -8.09 14.98 3.21
C THR A 621 -6.83 14.26 2.68
N GLN A 622 -5.85 15.03 2.28
CA GLN A 622 -4.48 14.54 2.24
C GLN A 622 -4.02 14.28 3.67
N THR A 623 -4.41 13.15 4.20
CA THR A 623 -3.86 12.69 5.45
C THR A 623 -2.61 11.89 5.14
N PHE A 624 -1.51 12.38 5.62
CA PHE A 624 -0.27 11.66 5.70
C PHE A 624 -0.43 10.51 6.71
N ALA A 625 -0.78 9.33 6.26
CA ALA A 625 -0.73 8.14 7.08
C ALA A 625 -0.39 6.94 6.23
N CYS A 626 0.85 6.56 6.24
CA CYS A 626 1.20 5.17 6.26
C CYS A 626 1.30 4.76 7.73
N SER A 627 0.60 3.76 8.11
CA SER A 627 0.65 3.21 9.44
C SER A 627 1.34 1.85 9.41
N GLY A 628 2.53 1.83 9.10
CA GLY A 628 3.57 0.96 9.60
C GLY A 628 4.60 1.96 10.06
N ASP A 629 5.32 1.69 11.09
CA ASP A 629 6.12 2.62 11.86
C ASP A 629 6.99 3.64 11.10
N LYS A 630 7.06 3.62 9.79
CA LYS A 630 7.92 4.53 8.99
C LYS A 630 7.53 4.71 7.53
N CYS A 631 6.27 4.84 7.17
CA CYS A 631 5.92 5.37 5.86
C CYS A 631 5.33 6.78 5.96
N GLU A 632 5.96 7.64 6.73
CA GLU A 632 5.78 9.07 6.63
C GLU A 632 6.82 9.59 5.64
N LEU A 633 6.34 9.99 4.47
CA LEU A 633 7.08 10.94 3.68
C LEU A 633 7.20 12.20 4.55
N VAL A 634 8.35 12.39 5.14
CA VAL A 634 8.79 13.72 5.54
C VAL A 634 8.73 14.53 4.24
N ASP A 635 7.96 15.59 4.23
CA ASP A 635 7.93 16.52 3.12
C ASP A 635 9.30 17.21 3.11
N LEU A 636 10.27 16.58 2.42
CA LEU A 636 11.65 17.08 2.29
C LEU A 636 11.74 18.28 1.34
N THR A 637 10.59 18.80 0.87
CA THR A 637 10.58 19.96 -0.03
C THR A 637 10.66 21.30 0.71
N ASN A 638 10.80 21.31 2.05
CA ASN A 638 10.97 22.53 2.81
C ASN A 638 12.01 22.34 3.93
N ASN A 639 13.25 22.44 3.58
CA ASN A 639 14.31 23.05 4.39
C ASN A 639 14.86 24.25 3.66
#